data_fe960d5897a28c26063ee5980e910256
#
_entry.id   fe960d5897a28c26063ee5980e910256
#
_cell.length_a   1.000
_cell.length_b   1.000
_cell.length_c   1.000
_cell.angle_alpha   90.00
_cell.angle_beta   90.00
_cell.angle_gamma   90.00
#
_symmetry.space_group_name_H-M   'P 1'
#
loop_
_entity.id
_entity.type
_entity.pdbx_description
1 polymer ?
#
loop_
_entity_poly.entity_id
_entity_poly.type
_entity_poly.pdbx_seq_one_letter_code
_entity_poly.pdbx_strand_id
1 'polypeptide(L)'
;MNISKFYGLFVAIAVLVVAPSSFAEDATSGILSSKVVSQAGGSISGAAVSIQSTSTGVSRNGVSDSSGSVDFPLLAVGSYTVTVSASGYETLSDTISITLGGTSSYRFVLGSGTMEEMLVTAGARAVRDFDTTTTGIVVDVDKLINTTPINRDLTAVALLAPGTQAGDSAFGYLASIGGSSVAENVYIVNGLNLTNFRNFTGASSVPFEFYEQVEVKTGGYQAEFGKAIGGVINAVTKSGSNDFEFGFNISHYPDSWYEDKPNTYSSLNNLDERDLTEINVWASGPIIRDKLFYYLLVNPEENEYLDTGLTQQSAFKTDETFFGAKLDYYVNDKIHLEYTYFTDDAENVDTLYNYNQVTGDTSLVGPSLISQGGDNQIIKASFLIGDNFTAAVTWGRNEYDRTISSPTDSNPACYLHSSLTASGGWEACGSFSNFSISVGDDEREITRLDLDWYLGKHHIRLGYEEEELIAVDKTINSGGAYYMYGAVPAYSGYMDPQSSTGYFVRHRLYESGGTFTTDQEVLYFQDSWQASDQLQINLGIRRSSYDNKNANGLTFVSVEDQDALRLGATYDIDGDGNRKIFGSYGEYYLPIAANTNIRMAGGETYIHTFYEVTADQVGSSSPTYGTQLGQVVYGDGQVQDTRSLTDTNIEPMYSEEFIVGYAQTLEGKFLNGFDIGISYTHRSLASTIEDVAIDAAVIAYCANNGITATDGSDCADVWSGFHQYVLTNPGSDMNVYLPELGETVTLTSAALKYPVVDRTYDAWVLQIEKPFDGDWGLNASWTWSQTKGNYEGTVKSDNGQDDAGITQDFDQPGLTDGSYGYLPNHREHLLKVFGTVQLTDTLVGGMSLKVESPRLFGCIGTHPTDDFAAEYGDSSWYCDSKLTPRASQAESDWIQTVDAMLLWHPNTKAGDLTIKLDVFNIFDASNVIDINEYGESGGPLNPNPHYQKATNYQLGRRARIGFEWKF
;
A
#
# COMPACT_ATOMS: atom_id res chain seq x y z
N MET A 1 -21.96 -7.54 18.57
CA MET A 1 -22.10 -6.10 18.84
C MET A 1 -22.45 -5.89 20.30
N ASN A 2 -21.52 -5.43 21.09
CA ASN A 2 -21.69 -5.30 22.54
C ASN A 2 -22.20 -3.88 22.85
N ILE A 3 -23.51 -3.71 22.94
CA ILE A 3 -24.22 -2.42 23.19
C ILE A 3 -23.74 -1.72 24.48
N SER A 4 -23.10 -2.44 25.42
CA SER A 4 -22.59 -1.88 26.67
C SER A 4 -21.37 -0.95 26.49
N LYS A 5 -20.53 -1.16 25.46
CA LYS A 5 -19.38 -0.28 25.15
C LYS A 5 -19.84 1.07 24.57
N PHE A 6 -20.94 1.09 23.82
CA PHE A 6 -21.52 2.30 23.23
C PHE A 6 -22.09 3.28 24.28
N TYR A 7 -22.63 2.77 25.39
CA TYR A 7 -23.14 3.60 26.48
C TYR A 7 -22.05 4.29 27.31
N GLY A 8 -20.86 3.67 27.41
CA GLY A 8 -19.71 4.26 28.11
C GLY A 8 -19.16 5.48 27.36
N LEU A 9 -19.14 5.45 26.04
CA LEU A 9 -18.63 6.52 25.18
C LEU A 9 -19.56 7.75 25.18
N PHE A 10 -20.88 7.54 25.17
CA PHE A 10 -21.87 8.64 25.24
C PHE A 10 -21.88 9.38 26.58
N VAL A 11 -21.54 8.72 27.68
CA VAL A 11 -21.49 9.34 29.02
C VAL A 11 -20.22 10.19 29.19
N ALA A 12 -19.10 9.83 28.53
CA ALA A 12 -17.88 10.63 28.57
C ALA A 12 -18.02 11.99 27.83
N ILE A 13 -18.81 12.03 26.77
CA ILE A 13 -19.07 13.26 25.98
C ILE A 13 -19.94 14.26 26.76
N ALA A 14 -20.76 13.82 27.71
CA ALA A 14 -21.69 14.67 28.45
C ALA A 14 -21.04 15.50 29.59
N VAL A 15 -19.75 15.30 29.93
CA VAL A 15 -19.08 15.92 31.09
C VAL A 15 -18.15 17.10 30.71
N LEU A 16 -17.90 17.38 29.43
CA LEU A 16 -16.90 18.37 28.95
C LEU A 16 -17.44 19.70 28.45
N VAL A 17 -18.61 20.15 28.93
CA VAL A 17 -19.18 21.43 28.46
C VAL A 17 -18.84 22.52 29.45
N VAL A 18 -17.73 23.25 29.29
CA VAL A 18 -17.58 24.71 29.61
C VAL A 18 -16.21 25.22 29.11
N ALA A 19 -16.13 25.95 28.00
CA ALA A 19 -15.33 27.15 27.69
C ALA A 19 -15.21 27.40 26.17
N PRO A 20 -15.03 28.64 25.70
CA PRO A 20 -15.28 28.98 24.31
C PRO A 20 -14.09 28.95 23.37
N SER A 21 -14.41 28.66 22.17
CA SER A 21 -13.96 28.93 20.77
C SER A 21 -12.65 28.41 20.22
N SER A 22 -12.71 27.57 19.15
CA SER A 22 -11.94 27.45 17.88
C SER A 22 -12.09 26.10 17.14
N PHE A 23 -11.52 25.90 15.96
CA PHE A 23 -11.99 25.03 14.88
C PHE A 23 -11.05 23.87 14.44
N ALA A 24 -11.52 22.88 13.67
CA ALA A 24 -10.94 21.55 13.52
C ALA A 24 -10.65 21.09 12.08
N GLU A 25 -9.57 20.32 11.90
CA GLU A 25 -9.24 19.53 10.72
C GLU A 25 -9.56 18.05 10.95
N ASP A 26 -9.94 17.31 9.91
CA ASP A 26 -10.24 15.88 9.95
C ASP A 26 -9.71 15.25 8.66
N ALA A 27 -9.22 14.03 8.73
CA ALA A 27 -8.65 13.27 7.59
C ALA A 27 -9.60 13.14 6.38
N THR A 28 -10.87 13.49 6.52
CA THR A 28 -11.90 13.40 5.47
C THR A 28 -12.54 14.75 5.12
N SER A 29 -12.09 15.84 5.73
CA SER A 29 -12.59 17.21 5.49
C SER A 29 -11.43 18.18 5.28
N GLY A 30 -11.75 19.44 4.95
CA GLY A 30 -10.79 20.53 4.84
C GLY A 30 -11.13 21.70 5.75
N ILE A 31 -10.18 22.60 5.88
CA ILE A 31 -10.33 23.88 6.58
C ILE A 31 -10.23 25.01 5.57
N LEU A 32 -11.06 26.04 5.74
CA LEU A 32 -10.81 27.35 5.14
C LEU A 32 -10.17 28.24 6.19
N SER A 33 -8.91 28.63 6.01
CA SER A 33 -8.29 29.74 6.72
C SER A 33 -8.25 30.97 5.83
N SER A 34 -8.73 32.10 6.30
CA SER A 34 -8.83 33.26 5.45
C SER A 34 -8.54 34.57 6.15
N LYS A 35 -8.01 35.54 5.38
CA LYS A 35 -7.69 36.88 5.85
C LYS A 35 -8.36 37.91 4.99
N VAL A 36 -9.20 38.76 5.61
CA VAL A 36 -9.87 39.88 4.95
C VAL A 36 -8.98 41.11 5.00
N VAL A 37 -8.64 41.65 3.83
CA VAL A 37 -7.74 42.80 3.73
C VAL A 37 -8.29 43.84 2.73
N SER A 38 -7.89 45.09 2.90
CA SER A 38 -8.13 46.15 1.91
C SER A 38 -7.13 46.02 0.73
N GLN A 39 -7.40 46.64 -0.39
CA GLN A 39 -6.49 46.78 -1.53
C GLN A 39 -5.10 47.37 -1.14
N ALA A 40 -5.04 48.15 -0.06
CA ALA A 40 -3.79 48.66 0.49
C ALA A 40 -3.06 47.66 1.40
N GLY A 41 -3.56 46.43 1.57
CA GLY A 41 -2.99 45.37 2.39
C GLY A 41 -3.31 45.44 3.88
N GLY A 42 -4.09 46.46 4.34
CA GLY A 42 -4.48 46.56 5.73
C GLY A 42 -5.59 45.59 6.10
N SER A 43 -5.45 44.90 7.25
CA SER A 43 -6.44 43.95 7.79
C SER A 43 -7.77 44.63 8.07
N ILE A 44 -8.90 44.00 7.79
CA ILE A 44 -10.25 44.47 8.00
C ILE A 44 -10.90 43.62 9.08
N SER A 45 -11.09 44.22 10.26
CA SER A 45 -11.78 43.60 11.39
C SER A 45 -13.30 43.80 11.28
N GLY A 46 -14.08 42.80 11.70
CA GLY A 46 -15.54 42.88 11.74
C GLY A 46 -16.19 42.68 10.34
N ALA A 47 -15.48 42.22 9.37
CA ALA A 47 -16.04 41.82 8.07
C ALA A 47 -16.91 40.58 8.24
N ALA A 48 -18.15 40.61 7.72
CA ALA A 48 -18.98 39.42 7.67
C ALA A 48 -18.58 38.56 6.48
N VAL A 49 -18.25 37.28 6.72
CA VAL A 49 -17.90 36.29 5.71
C VAL A 49 -18.95 35.19 5.74
N SER A 50 -19.56 34.94 4.59
CA SER A 50 -20.47 33.82 4.38
C SER A 50 -19.86 32.89 3.33
N ILE A 51 -19.82 31.59 3.63
CA ILE A 51 -19.43 30.55 2.68
C ILE A 51 -20.60 29.63 2.43
N GLN A 52 -20.81 29.22 1.21
CA GLN A 52 -21.87 28.30 0.82
C GLN A 52 -21.33 27.26 -0.15
N SER A 53 -21.48 25.97 0.18
CA SER A 53 -21.14 24.87 -0.73
C SER A 53 -21.96 25.01 -2.02
N THR A 54 -21.27 24.94 -3.16
CA THR A 54 -21.92 25.03 -4.48
C THR A 54 -22.75 23.81 -4.80
N SER A 55 -22.37 22.65 -4.25
CA SER A 55 -23.06 21.37 -4.46
C SER A 55 -24.25 21.19 -3.53
N THR A 56 -24.05 21.34 -2.22
CA THR A 56 -25.08 21.01 -1.20
C THR A 56 -25.93 22.22 -0.79
N GLY A 57 -25.47 23.45 -1.07
CA GLY A 57 -26.11 24.67 -0.59
C GLY A 57 -25.96 24.96 0.91
N VAL A 58 -25.30 24.06 1.65
CA VAL A 58 -25.00 24.25 3.07
C VAL A 58 -24.13 25.47 3.26
N SER A 59 -24.52 26.37 4.14
CA SER A 59 -23.84 27.64 4.35
C SER A 59 -23.38 27.83 5.80
N ARG A 60 -22.25 28.53 5.95
CA ARG A 60 -21.71 28.92 7.25
C ARG A 60 -21.31 30.39 7.22
N ASN A 61 -21.39 31.03 8.39
CA ASN A 61 -21.11 32.44 8.54
C ASN A 61 -20.08 32.67 9.65
N GLY A 62 -19.20 33.63 9.44
CA GLY A 62 -18.18 34.05 10.39
C GLY A 62 -17.97 35.58 10.33
N VAL A 63 -17.19 36.09 11.28
CA VAL A 63 -16.82 37.49 11.33
C VAL A 63 -15.32 37.59 11.55
N SER A 64 -14.60 38.37 10.73
CA SER A 64 -13.17 38.54 10.87
C SER A 64 -12.78 39.22 12.20
N ASP A 65 -11.74 38.70 12.81
CA ASP A 65 -11.16 39.18 14.07
C ASP A 65 -10.35 40.49 13.92
N SER A 66 -9.63 40.90 14.96
CA SER A 66 -8.80 42.12 14.94
C SER A 66 -7.64 42.06 13.98
N SER A 67 -7.19 40.86 13.58
CA SER A 67 -6.14 40.62 12.58
C SER A 67 -6.69 40.49 11.14
N GLY A 68 -8.04 40.53 11.00
CA GLY A 68 -8.74 40.29 9.75
C GLY A 68 -8.99 38.83 9.45
N SER A 69 -8.61 37.91 10.35
CA SER A 69 -8.72 36.47 10.13
C SER A 69 -10.11 35.94 10.40
N VAL A 70 -10.57 34.99 9.61
CA VAL A 70 -11.77 34.19 9.84
C VAL A 70 -11.58 32.82 9.26
N ASP A 71 -11.84 31.78 10.06
CA ASP A 71 -11.61 30.40 9.70
C ASP A 71 -12.89 29.59 9.75
N PHE A 72 -13.01 28.56 8.90
CA PHE A 72 -14.15 27.65 8.84
C PHE A 72 -13.62 26.21 8.78
N PRO A 73 -13.77 25.45 9.84
CA PRO A 73 -13.35 24.06 9.93
C PRO A 73 -14.43 23.11 9.42
N LEU A 74 -14.07 21.79 9.34
CA LEU A 74 -14.99 20.70 8.98
C LEU A 74 -15.82 21.03 7.74
N LEU A 75 -15.16 21.50 6.70
CA LEU A 75 -15.79 21.71 5.41
C LEU A 75 -15.65 20.44 4.58
N ALA A 76 -16.75 20.00 3.98
CA ALA A 76 -16.64 18.99 2.93
C ALA A 76 -15.72 19.51 1.82
N VAL A 77 -14.92 18.63 1.23
CA VAL A 77 -14.08 18.99 0.08
C VAL A 77 -14.95 19.45 -1.09
N GLY A 78 -14.41 20.33 -1.94
CA GLY A 78 -15.13 20.85 -3.09
C GLY A 78 -15.20 22.37 -3.16
N SER A 79 -16.10 22.89 -3.99
CA SER A 79 -16.20 24.30 -4.31
C SER A 79 -17.21 25.04 -3.42
N TYR A 80 -16.85 26.25 -3.01
CA TYR A 80 -17.70 27.13 -2.17
C TYR A 80 -17.79 28.53 -2.76
N THR A 81 -18.98 29.09 -2.78
CA THR A 81 -19.18 30.54 -2.99
C THR A 81 -18.89 31.27 -1.68
N VAL A 82 -17.92 32.15 -1.68
CA VAL A 82 -17.61 33.04 -0.56
C VAL A 82 -18.20 34.42 -0.82
N THR A 83 -18.86 35.01 0.18
CA THR A 83 -19.36 36.38 0.17
C THR A 83 -18.80 37.14 1.36
N VAL A 84 -18.03 38.21 1.11
CA VAL A 84 -17.39 39.00 2.14
C VAL A 84 -17.93 40.45 2.08
N SER A 85 -18.41 40.96 3.20
CA SER A 85 -18.93 42.34 3.31
C SER A 85 -18.39 43.06 4.54
N ALA A 86 -17.96 44.28 4.34
CA ALA A 86 -17.47 45.15 5.41
C ALA A 86 -17.91 46.61 5.17
N SER A 87 -18.12 47.36 6.28
CA SER A 87 -18.55 48.76 6.18
C SER A 87 -17.50 49.62 5.49
N GLY A 88 -17.89 50.31 4.42
CA GLY A 88 -17.00 51.18 3.63
C GLY A 88 -16.26 50.47 2.48
N TYR A 89 -16.56 49.20 2.24
CA TYR A 89 -16.01 48.41 1.16
C TYR A 89 -17.10 47.84 0.25
N GLU A 90 -16.74 47.51 -0.99
CA GLU A 90 -17.62 46.75 -1.88
C GLU A 90 -17.71 45.28 -1.43
N THR A 91 -18.90 44.69 -1.57
CA THR A 91 -19.08 43.26 -1.26
C THR A 91 -18.36 42.43 -2.29
N LEU A 92 -17.46 41.55 -1.85
CA LEU A 92 -16.80 40.54 -2.65
C LEU A 92 -17.67 39.29 -2.74
N SER A 93 -17.85 38.73 -3.93
CA SER A 93 -18.40 37.38 -4.11
C SER A 93 -17.49 36.64 -5.08
N ASP A 94 -16.99 35.48 -4.68
CA ASP A 94 -16.04 34.69 -5.47
C ASP A 94 -16.22 33.20 -5.17
N THR A 95 -15.60 32.32 -5.96
CA THR A 95 -15.61 30.88 -5.76
C THR A 95 -14.23 30.39 -5.32
N ILE A 96 -14.19 29.61 -4.24
CA ILE A 96 -12.97 29.02 -3.71
C ILE A 96 -13.11 27.50 -3.69
N SER A 97 -11.97 26.79 -3.60
CA SER A 97 -11.93 25.33 -3.47
C SER A 97 -11.38 24.93 -2.10
N ILE A 98 -12.01 23.96 -1.49
CA ILE A 98 -11.55 23.32 -0.24
C ILE A 98 -10.98 21.96 -0.58
N THR A 99 -9.73 21.71 -0.16
CA THR A 99 -8.98 20.48 -0.44
C THR A 99 -8.88 19.58 0.79
N LEU A 100 -8.73 18.30 0.54
CA LEU A 100 -8.57 17.26 1.55
C LEU A 100 -7.26 17.45 2.33
N GLY A 101 -7.28 17.15 3.61
CA GLY A 101 -6.09 16.93 4.45
C GLY A 101 -5.18 18.15 4.63
N GLY A 102 -5.71 19.37 4.43
CA GLY A 102 -4.94 20.59 4.56
C GLY A 102 -5.81 21.83 4.80
N THR A 103 -5.13 22.94 5.10
CA THR A 103 -5.75 24.25 5.22
C THR A 103 -5.79 24.95 3.85
N SER A 104 -6.98 25.11 3.29
CA SER A 104 -7.20 25.95 2.10
C SER A 104 -7.13 27.42 2.50
N SER A 105 -6.01 28.06 2.22
CA SER A 105 -5.73 29.42 2.66
C SER A 105 -6.09 30.46 1.60
N TYR A 106 -6.86 31.47 1.96
CA TYR A 106 -7.29 32.52 1.04
C TYR A 106 -7.15 33.92 1.66
N ARG A 107 -6.81 34.89 0.79
CA ARG A 107 -6.83 36.30 1.13
C ARG A 107 -7.98 36.97 0.36
N PHE A 108 -8.96 37.52 1.08
CA PHE A 108 -10.10 38.22 0.50
C PHE A 108 -9.78 39.72 0.44
N VAL A 109 -9.52 40.21 -0.77
CA VAL A 109 -9.15 41.61 -0.99
C VAL A 109 -10.40 42.44 -1.33
N LEU A 110 -10.80 43.37 -0.43
CA LEU A 110 -11.95 44.21 -0.63
C LEU A 110 -11.59 45.53 -1.32
N GLY A 111 -12.35 45.88 -2.37
CA GLY A 111 -12.28 47.16 -3.04
C GLY A 111 -12.90 48.29 -2.21
N SER A 112 -12.29 49.49 -2.23
CA SER A 112 -12.89 50.67 -1.65
C SER A 112 -14.00 51.24 -2.55
N GLY A 113 -15.18 51.51 -1.99
CA GLY A 113 -16.34 52.04 -2.73
C GLY A 113 -16.21 53.44 -3.32
N THR A 114 -14.99 53.99 -3.48
CA THR A 114 -14.71 55.28 -4.13
C THR A 114 -13.77 55.08 -5.29
N MET A 115 -14.27 55.36 -6.50
CA MET A 115 -13.53 55.26 -7.75
C MET A 115 -12.27 56.11 -7.71
N GLU A 116 -11.08 55.46 -7.79
CA GLU A 116 -9.91 55.93 -8.54
C GLU A 116 -9.10 54.70 -8.94
N GLU A 117 -8.68 54.63 -10.21
CA GLU A 117 -7.97 53.51 -10.81
C GLU A 117 -6.70 53.14 -10.03
N MET A 118 -6.70 51.96 -9.37
CA MET A 118 -5.48 51.22 -9.07
C MET A 118 -5.70 49.78 -9.45
N LEU A 119 -4.75 49.21 -10.17
CA LEU A 119 -4.71 47.92 -10.85
C LEU A 119 -4.56 46.75 -9.86
N VAL A 120 -5.37 46.65 -8.82
CA VAL A 120 -5.47 45.42 -7.98
C VAL A 120 -6.91 44.98 -8.05
N THR A 121 -7.15 43.89 -8.70
CA THR A 121 -8.46 43.27 -8.84
C THR A 121 -8.92 42.84 -7.46
N ALA A 122 -10.12 43.25 -7.05
CA ALA A 122 -10.79 42.69 -5.86
C ALA A 122 -11.12 41.24 -6.18
N GLY A 123 -10.83 40.31 -5.26
CA GLY A 123 -11.08 38.88 -5.48
C GLY A 123 -10.58 38.04 -4.30
N ALA A 124 -10.97 36.76 -4.33
CA ALA A 124 -10.34 35.74 -3.49
C ALA A 124 -9.02 35.32 -4.14
N ARG A 125 -7.94 35.40 -3.37
CA ARG A 125 -6.63 34.97 -3.82
C ARG A 125 -6.20 33.78 -2.98
N ALA A 126 -6.00 32.63 -3.59
CA ALA A 126 -5.39 31.47 -2.95
C ALA A 126 -3.98 31.84 -2.47
N VAL A 127 -3.66 31.44 -1.28
CA VAL A 127 -2.33 31.60 -0.68
C VAL A 127 -1.83 30.21 -0.35
N ARG A 128 -0.52 30.03 -0.43
CA ARG A 128 0.09 28.73 -0.09
C ARG A 128 -0.28 28.32 1.34
N ASP A 129 -0.56 27.04 1.53
CA ASP A 129 -0.75 26.47 2.86
C ASP A 129 0.53 26.61 3.68
N PHE A 130 0.45 27.35 4.79
CA PHE A 130 1.55 27.57 5.71
C PHE A 130 1.57 26.59 6.87
N ASP A 131 0.43 25.96 7.15
CA ASP A 131 0.22 25.23 8.40
C ASP A 131 0.85 23.84 8.34
N THR A 132 1.14 23.30 7.14
CA THR A 132 1.67 21.95 6.97
C THR A 132 3.15 21.90 6.63
N THR A 133 3.84 20.91 7.20
CA THR A 133 5.19 20.47 6.84
C THR A 133 5.16 19.19 5.99
N THR A 134 3.98 18.67 5.67
CA THR A 134 3.77 17.45 4.88
C THR A 134 4.21 17.67 3.43
N THR A 135 4.89 16.67 2.88
CA THR A 135 5.23 16.60 1.45
C THR A 135 4.29 15.64 0.73
N GLY A 136 4.04 15.88 -0.55
CA GLY A 136 3.16 15.03 -1.36
C GLY A 136 2.32 15.82 -2.36
N ILE A 137 1.16 15.27 -2.71
CA ILE A 137 0.17 15.90 -3.61
C ILE A 137 -1.26 15.66 -3.12
N VAL A 138 -2.15 16.58 -3.46
CA VAL A 138 -3.61 16.41 -3.37
C VAL A 138 -4.18 16.57 -4.77
N VAL A 139 -5.02 15.64 -5.19
CA VAL A 139 -5.64 15.65 -6.51
C VAL A 139 -7.15 15.55 -6.40
N ASP A 140 -7.83 16.38 -7.16
CA ASP A 140 -9.24 16.23 -7.51
C ASP A 140 -9.33 15.22 -8.65
N VAL A 141 -10.08 14.13 -8.42
CA VAL A 141 -10.09 12.97 -9.32
C VAL A 141 -10.74 13.30 -10.66
N ASP A 142 -11.86 14.00 -10.66
CA ASP A 142 -12.55 14.39 -11.91
C ASP A 142 -11.67 15.32 -12.76
N LYS A 143 -10.98 16.25 -12.10
CA LYS A 143 -10.05 17.15 -12.80
C LYS A 143 -8.85 16.37 -13.35
N LEU A 144 -8.30 15.43 -12.57
CA LEU A 144 -7.16 14.61 -13.01
C LEU A 144 -7.52 13.76 -14.22
N ILE A 145 -8.65 13.06 -14.22
CA ILE A 145 -9.13 12.25 -15.32
C ILE A 145 -9.25 13.09 -16.61
N ASN A 146 -9.73 14.33 -16.48
CA ASN A 146 -10.01 15.21 -17.62
C ASN A 146 -8.78 15.98 -18.13
N THR A 147 -7.65 15.92 -17.41
CA THR A 147 -6.45 16.71 -17.74
C THR A 147 -5.19 15.88 -17.98
N THR A 148 -5.16 14.63 -17.55
CA THR A 148 -3.94 13.81 -17.53
C THR A 148 -4.24 12.40 -18.06
N PRO A 149 -3.42 11.86 -18.99
CA PRO A 149 -3.48 10.44 -19.34
C PRO A 149 -2.95 9.62 -18.16
N ILE A 150 -3.82 8.85 -17.50
CA ILE A 150 -3.49 8.08 -16.31
C ILE A 150 -4.30 6.78 -16.26
N ASN A 151 -3.76 5.73 -15.67
CA ASN A 151 -4.54 4.56 -15.27
C ASN A 151 -5.52 4.96 -14.15
N ARG A 152 -6.61 4.22 -14.04
CA ARG A 152 -7.75 4.58 -13.18
C ARG A 152 -7.70 3.81 -11.86
N ASP A 153 -6.60 3.95 -11.13
CA ASP A 153 -6.39 3.31 -9.84
C ASP A 153 -5.59 4.21 -8.87
N LEU A 154 -5.66 3.93 -7.57
CA LEU A 154 -4.95 4.70 -6.53
C LEU A 154 -3.43 4.62 -6.65
N THR A 155 -2.90 3.50 -7.14
CA THR A 155 -1.46 3.35 -7.36
C THR A 155 -0.96 4.34 -8.39
N ALA A 156 -1.71 4.50 -9.50
CA ALA A 156 -1.37 5.48 -10.54
C ALA A 156 -1.36 6.92 -9.99
N VAL A 157 -2.30 7.27 -9.08
CA VAL A 157 -2.28 8.56 -8.39
C VAL A 157 -1.08 8.69 -7.47
N ALA A 158 -0.79 7.66 -6.67
CA ALA A 158 0.37 7.65 -5.80
C ALA A 158 1.68 7.84 -6.58
N LEU A 159 1.76 7.24 -7.76
CA LEU A 159 2.92 7.37 -8.65
C LEU A 159 3.08 8.75 -9.30
N LEU A 160 2.10 9.66 -9.23
CA LEU A 160 2.26 11.06 -9.62
C LEU A 160 3.02 11.87 -8.55
N ALA A 161 2.95 11.48 -7.30
CA ALA A 161 3.60 12.20 -6.21
C ALA A 161 5.14 12.22 -6.38
N PRO A 162 5.82 13.29 -5.99
CA PRO A 162 7.28 13.35 -5.97
C PRO A 162 7.87 12.31 -5.00
N GLY A 163 9.01 11.73 -5.35
CA GLY A 163 9.68 10.74 -4.50
C GLY A 163 8.97 9.37 -4.44
N THR A 164 8.02 9.12 -5.35
CA THR A 164 7.34 7.82 -5.47
C THR A 164 7.73 7.14 -6.78
N GLN A 165 7.87 5.84 -6.75
CA GLN A 165 8.20 5.02 -7.91
C GLN A 165 7.44 3.70 -7.88
N ALA A 166 7.30 3.04 -9.03
CA ALA A 166 6.75 1.70 -9.10
C ALA A 166 7.71 0.71 -8.45
N GLY A 167 7.19 -0.15 -7.58
CA GLY A 167 7.90 -1.28 -7.03
C GLY A 167 8.04 -2.42 -8.04
N ASP A 168 8.45 -3.57 -7.55
CA ASP A 168 8.66 -4.77 -8.37
C ASP A 168 7.35 -5.31 -8.98
N SER A 169 7.49 -5.97 -10.13
CA SER A 169 6.38 -6.62 -10.84
C SER A 169 5.73 -7.75 -10.03
N ALA A 170 6.49 -8.43 -9.17
CA ALA A 170 5.99 -9.46 -8.27
C ALA A 170 4.91 -8.93 -7.31
N PHE A 171 4.90 -7.62 -7.03
CA PHE A 171 3.93 -6.95 -6.18
C PHE A 171 2.99 -6.02 -6.96
N GLY A 172 2.73 -6.33 -8.22
CA GLY A 172 1.80 -5.57 -9.06
C GLY A 172 2.19 -4.11 -9.30
N TYR A 173 3.47 -3.76 -9.23
CA TYR A 173 3.97 -2.38 -9.38
C TYR A 173 3.40 -1.37 -8.38
N LEU A 174 3.00 -1.80 -7.20
CA LEU A 174 2.54 -0.92 -6.12
C LEU A 174 3.57 0.18 -5.84
N ALA A 175 3.12 1.30 -5.28
CA ALA A 175 3.99 2.45 -5.05
C ALA A 175 5.02 2.19 -3.94
N SER A 176 6.30 2.40 -4.22
CA SER A 176 7.34 2.63 -3.22
C SER A 176 7.44 4.13 -2.96
N ILE A 177 7.31 4.56 -1.72
CA ILE A 177 7.28 5.97 -1.31
C ILE A 177 8.47 6.30 -0.42
N GLY A 178 9.33 7.23 -0.86
CA GLY A 178 10.50 7.64 -0.09
C GLY A 178 11.48 6.51 0.16
N GLY A 179 11.72 5.64 -0.82
CA GLY A 179 12.65 4.51 -0.76
C GLY A 179 12.18 3.34 0.12
N SER A 180 10.95 3.37 0.63
CA SER A 180 10.37 2.30 1.42
C SER A 180 9.98 1.10 0.55
N SER A 181 9.73 -0.06 1.18
CA SER A 181 9.06 -1.18 0.54
C SER A 181 7.61 -0.82 0.14
N VAL A 182 7.08 -1.51 -0.87
CA VAL A 182 5.67 -1.34 -1.28
C VAL A 182 4.68 -1.75 -0.19
N ALA A 183 5.07 -2.62 0.72
CA ALA A 183 4.28 -3.09 1.84
C ALA A 183 4.43 -2.24 3.13
N GLU A 184 4.85 -0.99 2.99
CA GLU A 184 5.05 -0.06 4.11
C GLU A 184 4.18 1.19 4.01
N ASN A 185 3.20 1.19 3.09
CA ASN A 185 2.24 2.27 2.89
C ASN A 185 0.89 1.95 3.54
N VAL A 186 0.10 2.98 3.80
CA VAL A 186 -1.28 2.84 4.25
C VAL A 186 -2.25 3.48 3.27
N TYR A 187 -3.38 2.80 3.03
CA TYR A 187 -4.47 3.25 2.17
C TYR A 187 -5.71 3.50 3.02
N ILE A 188 -6.22 4.72 3.01
CA ILE A 188 -7.37 5.15 3.83
C ILE A 188 -8.45 5.69 2.91
N VAL A 189 -9.70 5.25 3.12
CA VAL A 189 -10.87 5.77 2.41
C VAL A 189 -11.93 6.19 3.43
N ASN A 190 -12.36 7.44 3.38
CA ASN A 190 -13.31 8.04 4.33
C ASN A 190 -12.96 7.76 5.80
N GLY A 191 -11.67 7.67 6.13
CA GLY A 191 -11.16 7.40 7.48
C GLY A 191 -11.01 5.93 7.87
N LEU A 192 -11.47 4.97 7.03
CA LEU A 192 -11.22 3.54 7.21
C LEU A 192 -9.92 3.13 6.52
N ASN A 193 -9.05 2.45 7.24
CA ASN A 193 -7.87 1.84 6.68
C ASN A 193 -8.26 0.58 5.87
N LEU A 194 -7.99 0.59 4.56
CA LEU A 194 -8.27 -0.53 3.65
C LEU A 194 -7.03 -1.34 3.29
N THR A 195 -5.87 -0.97 3.82
CA THR A 195 -4.63 -1.70 3.55
C THR A 195 -4.80 -3.17 3.90
N ASN A 196 -4.38 -4.05 3.00
CA ASN A 196 -4.29 -5.47 3.28
C ASN A 196 -3.41 -5.70 4.51
N PHE A 197 -4.01 -6.07 5.64
CA PHE A 197 -3.25 -6.26 6.88
C PHE A 197 -2.56 -7.62 6.98
N ARG A 198 -2.80 -8.53 6.01
CA ARG A 198 -2.15 -9.83 5.98
C ARG A 198 -0.66 -9.70 5.64
N ASN A 199 -0.34 -8.93 4.60
CA ASN A 199 1.05 -8.72 4.13
C ASN A 199 1.36 -7.26 3.77
N PHE A 200 0.45 -6.32 4.01
CA PHE A 200 0.54 -4.89 3.71
C PHE A 200 0.68 -4.54 2.22
N THR A 201 0.47 -5.50 1.31
CA THR A 201 0.52 -5.26 -0.13
C THR A 201 -0.87 -4.89 -0.66
N GLY A 202 -1.01 -3.65 -1.14
CA GLY A 202 -2.25 -3.15 -1.73
C GLY A 202 -3.38 -2.88 -0.73
N ALA A 203 -4.59 -2.76 -1.25
CA ALA A 203 -5.82 -2.45 -0.53
C ALA A 203 -7.03 -2.97 -1.32
N SER A 204 -8.24 -2.89 -0.74
CA SER A 204 -9.51 -3.13 -1.44
C SER A 204 -9.60 -2.33 -2.75
N SER A 205 -10.18 -2.94 -3.78
CA SER A 205 -10.33 -2.34 -5.11
C SER A 205 -11.54 -1.39 -5.14
N VAL A 206 -11.32 -0.12 -5.40
CA VAL A 206 -12.39 0.87 -5.48
C VAL A 206 -12.26 1.64 -6.79
N PRO A 207 -13.32 1.66 -7.64
CA PRO A 207 -13.31 2.38 -8.90
C PRO A 207 -13.00 3.87 -8.74
N PHE A 208 -12.27 4.40 -9.69
CA PHE A 208 -11.79 5.78 -9.67
C PHE A 208 -12.94 6.80 -9.61
N GLU A 209 -14.08 6.46 -10.21
CA GLU A 209 -15.30 7.26 -10.20
C GLU A 209 -15.97 7.37 -8.83
N PHE A 210 -15.60 6.55 -7.87
CA PHE A 210 -16.12 6.65 -6.52
C PHE A 210 -15.40 7.71 -5.70
N TYR A 211 -14.16 8.08 -6.08
CA TYR A 211 -13.36 9.07 -5.37
C TYR A 211 -13.66 10.51 -5.81
N GLU A 212 -13.69 11.42 -4.85
CA GLU A 212 -13.75 12.88 -5.04
C GLU A 212 -12.33 13.46 -5.06
N GLN A 213 -11.56 13.18 -4.00
CA GLN A 213 -10.19 13.64 -3.87
C GLN A 213 -9.30 12.54 -3.30
N VAL A 214 -8.03 12.56 -3.72
CA VAL A 214 -6.98 11.68 -3.21
C VAL A 214 -5.79 12.52 -2.78
N GLU A 215 -5.32 12.30 -1.56
CA GLU A 215 -4.11 12.88 -1.02
C GLU A 215 -3.04 11.81 -0.89
N VAL A 216 -1.84 12.08 -1.37
CA VAL A 216 -0.67 11.22 -1.22
C VAL A 216 0.36 11.95 -0.38
N LYS A 217 0.56 11.51 0.85
CA LYS A 217 1.57 12.04 1.77
C LYS A 217 2.85 11.23 1.62
N THR A 218 3.92 11.88 1.21
CA THR A 218 5.22 11.23 1.00
C THR A 218 6.19 11.40 2.17
N GLY A 219 5.85 12.23 3.16
CA GLY A 219 6.61 12.43 4.40
C GLY A 219 6.09 13.61 5.21
N GLY A 220 6.59 13.79 6.42
CA GLY A 220 6.23 14.90 7.32
C GLY A 220 4.78 14.88 7.80
N TYR A 221 4.10 13.72 7.73
CA TYR A 221 2.69 13.64 8.10
C TYR A 221 2.48 13.62 9.61
N GLN A 222 1.32 14.12 9.99
CA GLN A 222 0.94 14.47 11.37
C GLN A 222 0.64 13.23 12.22
N ALA A 223 0.51 13.42 13.56
CA ALA A 223 0.35 12.33 14.53
C ALA A 223 -0.95 11.52 14.38
N GLU A 224 -1.95 12.05 13.71
CA GLU A 224 -3.19 11.33 13.37
C GLU A 224 -2.98 10.17 12.40
N PHE A 225 -1.92 10.26 11.56
CA PHE A 225 -1.54 9.23 10.61
C PHE A 225 -0.44 8.34 11.19
N GLY A 226 -0.57 7.04 10.97
CA GLY A 226 0.41 6.03 11.42
C GLY A 226 0.20 4.71 10.71
N LYS A 227 0.78 3.65 11.27
CA LYS A 227 0.77 2.29 10.69
C LYS A 227 1.45 2.23 9.31
N ALA A 228 2.34 3.17 9.03
CA ALA A 228 3.14 3.25 7.81
C ALA A 228 4.48 3.88 8.13
N ILE A 229 5.55 3.37 7.48
CA ILE A 229 6.89 3.95 7.47
C ILE A 229 7.29 4.43 6.06
N GLY A 230 6.45 4.16 5.06
CA GLY A 230 6.50 4.69 3.70
C GLY A 230 5.69 5.95 3.55
N GLY A 231 4.47 5.84 3.06
CA GLY A 231 3.56 6.95 2.82
C GLY A 231 2.12 6.66 3.17
N VAL A 232 1.28 7.69 3.06
CA VAL A 232 -0.17 7.60 3.30
C VAL A 232 -0.90 7.99 2.03
N ILE A 233 -1.76 7.12 1.53
CA ILE A 233 -2.71 7.38 0.44
C ILE A 233 -4.08 7.53 1.10
N ASN A 234 -4.58 8.77 1.17
CA ASN A 234 -5.84 9.10 1.82
C ASN A 234 -6.85 9.59 0.78
N ALA A 235 -8.01 8.98 0.73
CA ALA A 235 -9.04 9.29 -0.24
C ALA A 235 -10.39 9.56 0.41
N VAL A 236 -11.18 10.45 -0.22
CA VAL A 236 -12.59 10.64 0.13
C VAL A 236 -13.46 10.37 -1.09
N THR A 237 -14.63 9.79 -0.83
CA THR A 237 -15.58 9.41 -1.88
C THR A 237 -16.53 10.55 -2.21
N LYS A 238 -17.06 10.49 -3.44
CA LYS A 238 -18.05 11.47 -3.92
C LYS A 238 -19.30 11.49 -3.06
N SER A 239 -19.90 12.66 -2.96
CA SER A 239 -21.17 12.94 -2.28
C SER A 239 -22.22 13.40 -3.26
N GLY A 240 -23.48 13.29 -2.90
CA GLY A 240 -24.58 13.87 -3.66
C GLY A 240 -24.68 15.39 -3.53
N SER A 241 -25.46 16.00 -4.41
CA SER A 241 -25.68 17.45 -4.46
C SER A 241 -27.16 17.80 -4.42
N ASN A 242 -27.48 19.11 -4.47
CA ASN A 242 -28.86 19.59 -4.61
C ASN A 242 -29.47 19.36 -6.01
N ASP A 243 -28.65 19.03 -6.97
CA ASP A 243 -29.08 18.72 -8.31
C ASP A 243 -29.03 17.20 -8.52
N PHE A 244 -30.02 16.65 -9.20
CA PHE A 244 -30.00 15.26 -9.62
C PHE A 244 -29.02 15.11 -10.78
N GLU A 245 -28.09 14.20 -10.65
CA GLU A 245 -27.17 13.81 -11.69
C GLU A 245 -27.29 12.31 -11.94
N PHE A 246 -27.32 11.94 -13.19
CA PHE A 246 -27.18 10.59 -13.67
C PHE A 246 -26.11 10.57 -14.75
N GLY A 247 -25.20 9.63 -14.69
CA GLY A 247 -24.16 9.53 -15.69
C GLY A 247 -23.69 8.10 -15.88
N PHE A 248 -23.00 7.90 -16.97
CA PHE A 248 -22.26 6.68 -17.20
C PHE A 248 -20.98 6.98 -17.99
N ASN A 249 -19.97 6.16 -17.79
CA ASN A 249 -18.80 6.14 -18.66
C ASN A 249 -18.45 4.69 -19.06
N ILE A 250 -17.81 4.57 -20.21
CA ILE A 250 -17.26 3.32 -20.71
C ILE A 250 -15.83 3.63 -21.14
N SER A 251 -14.88 2.85 -20.62
CA SER A 251 -13.48 2.88 -21.03
C SER A 251 -13.11 1.52 -21.59
N HIS A 252 -12.54 1.47 -22.80
CA HIS A 252 -12.20 0.23 -23.46
C HIS A 252 -10.78 0.26 -24.01
N TYR A 253 -10.03 -0.80 -23.72
CA TYR A 253 -8.69 -1.08 -24.25
C TYR A 253 -8.80 -2.28 -25.19
N PRO A 254 -8.97 -2.09 -26.50
CA PRO A 254 -9.03 -3.21 -27.45
C PRO A 254 -7.66 -3.90 -27.51
N ASP A 255 -7.63 -5.22 -27.52
CA ASP A 255 -6.42 -6.00 -27.71
C ASP A 255 -5.61 -5.53 -28.94
N SER A 256 -6.26 -5.28 -30.07
CA SER A 256 -5.63 -4.78 -31.31
C SER A 256 -4.95 -3.41 -31.19
N TRP A 257 -5.08 -2.71 -30.05
CA TRP A 257 -4.43 -1.44 -29.74
C TRP A 257 -3.29 -1.58 -28.72
N TYR A 258 -2.94 -2.81 -28.38
CA TYR A 258 -1.75 -3.12 -27.61
C TYR A 258 -0.62 -3.51 -28.54
N GLU A 259 0.57 -3.00 -28.28
CA GLU A 259 1.82 -3.52 -28.87
C GLU A 259 2.43 -4.52 -27.90
N ASP A 260 2.86 -5.65 -28.42
CA ASP A 260 3.42 -6.74 -27.63
C ASP A 260 4.76 -6.36 -27.00
N LYS A 261 4.98 -6.79 -25.78
CA LYS A 261 6.32 -6.78 -25.18
C LYS A 261 7.22 -7.81 -25.87
N PRO A 262 8.55 -7.59 -25.91
CA PRO A 262 9.48 -8.63 -26.37
C PRO A 262 9.36 -9.90 -25.53
N ASN A 263 9.52 -11.07 -26.16
CA ASN A 263 9.59 -12.35 -25.46
C ASN A 263 10.78 -12.39 -24.52
N THR A 264 10.63 -13.09 -23.40
CA THR A 264 11.72 -13.38 -22.48
C THR A 264 12.19 -14.82 -22.65
N TYR A 265 13.13 -15.24 -21.82
CA TYR A 265 13.54 -16.66 -21.80
C TYR A 265 12.48 -17.57 -21.13
N SER A 266 11.46 -17.03 -20.49
CA SER A 266 10.40 -17.76 -19.77
C SER A 266 8.98 -17.45 -20.24
N SER A 267 8.77 -16.39 -21.01
CA SER A 267 7.46 -15.93 -21.47
C SER A 267 7.45 -15.64 -22.96
N LEU A 268 6.35 -15.97 -23.61
CA LEU A 268 6.07 -15.68 -25.01
C LEU A 268 5.09 -14.49 -25.11
N ASN A 269 5.53 -13.31 -24.68
CA ASN A 269 4.72 -12.11 -24.57
C ASN A 269 4.03 -11.67 -25.88
N ASN A 270 4.54 -12.12 -27.03
CA ASN A 270 3.93 -11.88 -28.35
C ASN A 270 2.67 -12.75 -28.60
N LEU A 271 2.30 -13.60 -27.66
CA LEU A 271 1.07 -14.40 -27.67
C LEU A 271 0.11 -14.02 -26.55
N ASP A 272 0.45 -12.99 -25.78
CA ASP A 272 -0.41 -12.47 -24.75
C ASP A 272 -1.56 -11.68 -25.39
N GLU A 273 -2.76 -11.80 -24.83
CA GLU A 273 -3.93 -11.05 -25.26
C GLU A 273 -4.51 -10.24 -24.09
N ARG A 274 -5.03 -9.07 -24.37
CA ARG A 274 -5.57 -8.14 -23.36
C ARG A 274 -6.83 -7.44 -23.90
N ASP A 275 -7.97 -7.72 -23.34
CA ASP A 275 -9.21 -6.99 -23.63
C ASP A 275 -9.81 -6.50 -22.31
N LEU A 276 -9.81 -5.20 -22.08
CA LEU A 276 -10.24 -4.63 -20.82
C LEU A 276 -11.36 -3.62 -21.09
N THR A 277 -12.51 -3.83 -20.43
CA THR A 277 -13.65 -2.93 -20.51
C THR A 277 -14.14 -2.57 -19.11
N GLU A 278 -14.12 -1.28 -18.82
CA GLU A 278 -14.59 -0.70 -17.57
C GLU A 278 -15.86 0.11 -17.86
N ILE A 279 -16.93 -0.15 -17.13
CA ILE A 279 -18.22 0.53 -17.24
C ILE A 279 -18.57 1.10 -15.88
N ASN A 280 -18.85 2.39 -15.81
CA ASN A 280 -19.32 3.03 -14.58
C ASN A 280 -20.68 3.65 -14.84
N VAL A 281 -21.64 3.41 -13.94
CA VAL A 281 -22.97 4.00 -13.94
C VAL A 281 -23.23 4.61 -12.58
N TRP A 282 -23.52 5.90 -12.52
CA TRP A 282 -23.80 6.57 -11.24
C TRP A 282 -25.08 7.38 -11.24
N ALA A 283 -25.60 7.57 -10.06
CA ALA A 283 -26.72 8.46 -9.78
C ALA A 283 -26.52 9.18 -8.47
N SER A 284 -26.71 10.47 -8.47
CA SER A 284 -26.60 11.29 -7.26
C SER A 284 -27.69 12.34 -7.16
N GLY A 285 -27.90 12.91 -5.95
CA GLY A 285 -28.85 13.98 -5.77
C GLY A 285 -29.38 14.10 -4.36
N PRO A 286 -30.38 14.99 -4.15
CA PRO A 286 -30.97 15.19 -2.83
C PRO A 286 -32.13 14.20 -2.60
N ILE A 287 -32.12 13.50 -1.45
CA ILE A 287 -33.32 12.88 -0.87
C ILE A 287 -34.13 13.96 -0.18
N ILE A 288 -33.46 14.86 0.55
CA ILE A 288 -34.04 16.04 1.16
C ILE A 288 -33.12 17.21 0.79
N ARG A 289 -33.63 18.17 0.02
CA ARG A 289 -32.87 19.33 -0.42
C ARG A 289 -32.21 20.06 0.76
N ASP A 290 -30.96 20.48 0.55
CA ASP A 290 -30.08 21.15 1.54
C ASP A 290 -29.76 20.31 2.79
N LYS A 291 -30.13 19.00 2.83
CA LYS A 291 -29.97 18.20 4.06
C LYS A 291 -29.51 16.78 3.87
N LEU A 292 -30.14 16.02 2.97
CA LEU A 292 -29.86 14.59 2.82
C LEU A 292 -29.60 14.28 1.35
N PHE A 293 -28.41 13.82 1.11
CA PHE A 293 -27.90 13.55 -0.22
C PHE A 293 -27.49 12.08 -0.36
N TYR A 294 -27.46 11.60 -1.60
CA TYR A 294 -26.96 10.28 -1.93
C TYR A 294 -26.06 10.32 -3.16
N TYR A 295 -25.09 9.39 -3.19
CA TYR A 295 -24.31 9.04 -4.36
C TYR A 295 -24.31 7.51 -4.46
N LEU A 296 -24.59 6.98 -5.65
CA LEU A 296 -24.59 5.57 -5.96
C LEU A 296 -23.70 5.32 -7.16
N LEU A 297 -22.89 4.27 -7.14
CA LEU A 297 -22.06 3.82 -8.25
C LEU A 297 -22.22 2.32 -8.44
N VAL A 298 -22.37 1.88 -9.70
CA VAL A 298 -22.24 0.50 -10.12
C VAL A 298 -21.16 0.45 -11.19
N ASN A 299 -20.19 -0.42 -11.01
CA ASN A 299 -19.09 -0.62 -11.96
C ASN A 299 -19.00 -2.13 -12.27
N PRO A 300 -19.70 -2.62 -13.29
CA PRO A 300 -19.44 -3.93 -13.85
C PRO A 300 -18.13 -3.87 -14.65
N GLU A 301 -17.17 -4.69 -14.26
CA GLU A 301 -15.88 -4.83 -14.91
C GLU A 301 -15.77 -6.18 -15.58
N GLU A 302 -15.37 -6.23 -16.84
CA GLU A 302 -15.11 -7.46 -17.57
C GLU A 302 -13.71 -7.37 -18.16
N ASN A 303 -12.77 -8.10 -17.57
CA ASN A 303 -11.39 -8.16 -18.02
C ASN A 303 -11.05 -9.58 -18.43
N GLU A 304 -10.53 -9.73 -19.63
CA GLU A 304 -10.00 -10.99 -20.14
C GLU A 304 -8.55 -10.80 -20.57
N TYR A 305 -7.66 -11.68 -20.09
CA TYR A 305 -6.30 -11.70 -20.58
C TYR A 305 -5.74 -13.12 -20.64
N LEU A 306 -4.85 -13.32 -21.58
CA LEU A 306 -4.10 -14.54 -21.79
C LEU A 306 -2.62 -14.24 -21.57
N ASP A 307 -1.99 -14.96 -20.66
CA ASP A 307 -0.55 -14.95 -20.45
C ASP A 307 0.05 -16.27 -20.94
N THR A 308 1.10 -16.17 -21.77
CA THR A 308 1.72 -17.34 -22.41
C THR A 308 3.14 -17.55 -21.94
N GLY A 309 3.34 -18.60 -21.13
CA GLY A 309 4.67 -19.13 -20.79
C GLY A 309 5.17 -20.13 -21.84
N LEU A 310 6.35 -20.74 -21.58
CA LEU A 310 6.94 -21.73 -22.51
C LEU A 310 6.18 -23.06 -22.57
N THR A 311 5.52 -23.44 -21.47
CA THR A 311 4.85 -24.75 -21.31
C THR A 311 3.41 -24.65 -20.83
N GLN A 312 2.96 -23.48 -20.43
CA GLN A 312 1.62 -23.23 -19.91
C GLN A 312 1.07 -21.91 -20.43
N GLN A 313 -0.24 -21.83 -20.55
CA GLN A 313 -1.01 -20.61 -20.74
C GLN A 313 -1.99 -20.46 -19.59
N SER A 314 -2.20 -19.23 -19.14
CA SER A 314 -3.19 -18.82 -18.17
C SER A 314 -4.18 -17.87 -18.85
N ALA A 315 -5.45 -18.29 -18.93
CA ALA A 315 -6.54 -17.45 -19.42
C ALA A 315 -7.35 -16.97 -18.22
N PHE A 316 -7.13 -15.71 -17.86
CA PHE A 316 -7.74 -15.07 -16.72
C PHE A 316 -8.98 -14.30 -17.15
N LYS A 317 -10.06 -14.44 -16.38
CA LYS A 317 -11.28 -13.69 -16.53
C LYS A 317 -11.74 -13.14 -15.19
N THR A 318 -11.97 -11.82 -15.15
CA THR A 318 -12.66 -11.14 -14.06
C THR A 318 -14.09 -10.86 -14.51
N ASP A 319 -15.06 -11.23 -13.67
CA ASP A 319 -16.48 -10.87 -13.83
C ASP A 319 -16.91 -10.24 -12.49
N GLU A 320 -16.41 -9.02 -12.26
CA GLU A 320 -16.57 -8.29 -11.02
C GLU A 320 -17.61 -7.19 -11.19
N THR A 321 -18.44 -6.97 -10.16
CA THR A 321 -19.35 -5.84 -10.15
C THR A 321 -19.23 -5.09 -8.83
N PHE A 322 -18.47 -4.01 -8.85
CA PHE A 322 -18.42 -3.11 -7.71
C PHE A 322 -19.76 -2.39 -7.54
N PHE A 323 -20.18 -2.28 -6.29
CA PHE A 323 -21.28 -1.43 -5.89
C PHE A 323 -20.84 -0.50 -4.77
N GLY A 324 -21.08 0.81 -4.94
CA GLY A 324 -20.78 1.84 -3.94
C GLY A 324 -21.97 2.73 -3.66
N ALA A 325 -22.17 3.09 -2.39
CA ALA A 325 -23.21 4.00 -1.94
C ALA A 325 -22.70 4.94 -0.84
N LYS A 326 -23.00 6.22 -0.93
CA LYS A 326 -22.76 7.20 0.13
C LYS A 326 -24.03 7.97 0.44
N LEU A 327 -24.27 8.20 1.73
CA LEU A 327 -25.34 9.05 2.25
C LEU A 327 -24.76 10.13 3.15
N ASP A 328 -25.10 11.38 2.87
CA ASP A 328 -24.67 12.55 3.65
C ASP A 328 -25.88 13.24 4.25
N TYR A 329 -25.97 13.30 5.58
CA TYR A 329 -27.07 13.93 6.28
C TYR A 329 -26.62 15.10 7.14
N TYR A 330 -26.86 16.31 6.68
CA TYR A 330 -26.71 17.54 7.44
C TYR A 330 -27.96 17.77 8.30
N VAL A 331 -27.91 17.29 9.54
CA VAL A 331 -29.00 17.49 10.52
C VAL A 331 -29.25 18.99 10.69
N ASN A 332 -28.16 19.74 10.79
CA ASN A 332 -28.06 21.20 10.76
C ASN A 332 -26.62 21.59 10.36
N ASP A 333 -26.29 22.90 10.43
CA ASP A 333 -24.96 23.44 10.15
C ASP A 333 -23.83 22.99 11.10
N LYS A 334 -24.18 22.24 12.17
CA LYS A 334 -23.25 21.78 13.22
C LYS A 334 -23.18 20.27 13.37
N ILE A 335 -24.04 19.53 12.72
CA ILE A 335 -24.08 18.06 12.83
C ILE A 335 -24.18 17.46 11.43
N HIS A 336 -23.15 16.71 11.05
CA HIS A 336 -23.07 15.96 9.82
C HIS A 336 -22.94 14.46 10.13
N LEU A 337 -23.76 13.64 9.50
CA LEU A 337 -23.73 12.18 9.58
C LEU A 337 -23.45 11.62 8.19
N GLU A 338 -22.51 10.72 8.09
CA GLU A 338 -22.10 10.06 6.84
C GLU A 338 -22.24 8.54 6.98
N TYR A 339 -22.70 7.91 5.93
CA TYR A 339 -22.69 6.47 5.77
C TYR A 339 -22.14 6.13 4.40
N THR A 340 -21.08 5.34 4.37
CA THR A 340 -20.50 4.82 3.14
C THR A 340 -20.54 3.31 3.18
N TYR A 341 -21.01 2.69 2.10
CA TYR A 341 -20.95 1.27 1.86
C TYR A 341 -20.40 1.02 0.46
N PHE A 342 -19.53 0.05 0.33
CA PHE A 342 -19.14 -0.49 -0.97
C PHE A 342 -18.71 -1.94 -0.85
N THR A 343 -18.82 -2.67 -1.97
CA THR A 343 -18.33 -4.03 -2.09
C THR A 343 -17.48 -4.15 -3.34
N ASP A 344 -16.32 -4.80 -3.17
CA ASP A 344 -15.40 -5.21 -4.22
C ASP A 344 -15.26 -6.75 -4.24
N ASP A 345 -16.30 -7.46 -3.78
CA ASP A 345 -16.35 -8.92 -3.79
C ASP A 345 -16.35 -9.45 -5.23
N ALA A 346 -15.36 -10.29 -5.53
CA ALA A 346 -15.12 -10.83 -6.86
C ALA A 346 -14.71 -12.30 -6.83
N GLU A 347 -15.18 -13.07 -7.81
CA GLU A 347 -14.68 -14.41 -8.13
C GLU A 347 -14.00 -14.39 -9.50
N ASN A 348 -12.68 -14.46 -9.49
CA ASN A 348 -11.87 -14.52 -10.71
C ASN A 348 -11.64 -15.96 -11.13
N VAL A 349 -11.60 -16.21 -12.43
CA VAL A 349 -11.36 -17.53 -13.00
C VAL A 349 -10.04 -17.51 -13.78
N ASP A 350 -9.06 -18.27 -13.30
CA ASP A 350 -7.83 -18.53 -14.02
C ASP A 350 -7.86 -19.92 -14.63
N THR A 351 -8.03 -20.01 -15.94
CA THR A 351 -8.07 -21.28 -16.65
C THR A 351 -6.71 -21.63 -17.19
N LEU A 352 -6.12 -22.68 -16.62
CA LEU A 352 -4.79 -23.16 -16.98
C LEU A 352 -4.86 -24.17 -18.14
N TYR A 353 -3.92 -24.01 -19.08
CA TYR A 353 -3.68 -24.92 -20.20
C TYR A 353 -2.20 -25.34 -20.24
N ASN A 354 -1.93 -26.58 -20.54
CA ASN A 354 -0.59 -26.94 -21.02
C ASN A 354 -0.43 -26.39 -22.44
N TYR A 355 0.73 -25.83 -22.72
CA TYR A 355 1.08 -25.24 -24.01
C TYR A 355 2.32 -25.92 -24.63
N ASN A 356 2.24 -26.23 -25.90
CA ASN A 356 3.35 -26.77 -26.66
C ASN A 356 3.90 -25.70 -27.63
N GLN A 357 4.99 -25.04 -27.27
CA GLN A 357 5.58 -23.98 -28.08
C GLN A 357 6.03 -24.40 -29.48
N VAL A 358 6.19 -25.71 -29.76
CA VAL A 358 6.64 -26.23 -31.09
C VAL A 358 5.47 -26.37 -32.03
N THR A 359 4.33 -26.86 -31.55
CA THR A 359 3.14 -27.11 -32.36
C THR A 359 2.08 -26.03 -32.21
N GLY A 360 2.13 -25.22 -31.14
CA GLY A 360 1.09 -24.25 -30.77
C GLY A 360 -0.15 -24.90 -30.16
N ASP A 361 -0.11 -26.22 -29.89
CA ASP A 361 -1.27 -26.93 -29.34
C ASP A 361 -1.43 -26.65 -27.84
N THR A 362 -2.69 -26.54 -27.41
CA THR A 362 -3.08 -26.40 -26.01
C THR A 362 -3.88 -27.58 -25.53
N SER A 363 -3.78 -27.91 -24.24
CA SER A 363 -4.66 -28.87 -23.59
C SER A 363 -5.07 -28.37 -22.22
N LEU A 364 -6.37 -28.41 -21.93
CA LEU A 364 -6.92 -27.93 -20.68
C LEU A 364 -6.36 -28.68 -19.47
N VAL A 365 -5.86 -27.95 -18.49
CA VAL A 365 -5.55 -28.44 -17.14
C VAL A 365 -6.79 -28.32 -16.28
N GLY A 366 -7.35 -27.12 -16.18
CA GLY A 366 -8.59 -26.81 -15.46
C GLY A 366 -8.61 -25.39 -14.91
N PRO A 367 -9.77 -24.94 -14.40
CA PRO A 367 -9.88 -23.63 -13.78
C PRO A 367 -9.40 -23.63 -12.33
N SER A 368 -8.84 -22.52 -11.92
CA SER A 368 -8.68 -22.08 -10.54
C SER A 368 -9.64 -20.92 -10.28
N LEU A 369 -10.42 -21.00 -9.21
CA LEU A 369 -11.35 -19.97 -8.78
C LEU A 369 -10.69 -19.20 -7.65
N ILE A 370 -10.58 -17.87 -7.81
CA ILE A 370 -9.88 -16.99 -6.89
C ILE A 370 -10.89 -15.95 -6.40
N SER A 371 -11.39 -16.15 -5.17
CA SER A 371 -12.22 -15.13 -4.51
C SER A 371 -11.36 -14.05 -3.90
N GLN A 372 -11.78 -12.81 -4.03
CA GLN A 372 -11.11 -11.65 -3.44
C GLN A 372 -12.10 -10.53 -3.17
N GLY A 373 -11.74 -9.57 -2.29
CA GLY A 373 -12.59 -8.45 -1.94
C GLY A 373 -13.64 -8.79 -0.90
N GLY A 374 -14.60 -7.89 -0.70
CA GLY A 374 -15.67 -8.07 0.28
C GLY A 374 -16.41 -6.78 0.62
N ASP A 375 -17.14 -6.79 1.72
CA ASP A 375 -18.00 -5.70 2.14
C ASP A 375 -17.25 -4.67 3.00
N ASN A 376 -17.46 -3.39 2.68
CA ASN A 376 -16.88 -2.26 3.39
C ASN A 376 -17.98 -1.31 3.90
N GLN A 377 -17.95 -0.97 5.18
CA GLN A 377 -18.93 -0.09 5.81
C GLN A 377 -18.26 0.96 6.67
N ILE A 378 -18.68 2.22 6.53
CA ILE A 378 -18.17 3.33 7.32
C ILE A 378 -19.33 4.19 7.80
N ILE A 379 -19.38 4.43 9.10
CA ILE A 379 -20.33 5.38 9.71
C ILE A 379 -19.51 6.47 10.39
N LYS A 380 -19.77 7.71 10.04
CA LYS A 380 -19.12 8.85 10.67
C LYS A 380 -20.14 9.86 11.15
N ALA A 381 -19.90 10.41 12.33
CA ALA A 381 -20.68 11.49 12.91
C ALA A 381 -19.75 12.62 13.33
N SER A 382 -19.93 13.80 12.74
CA SER A 382 -19.13 14.99 13.00
C SER A 382 -19.99 16.07 13.66
N PHE A 383 -19.44 16.69 14.70
CA PHE A 383 -20.12 17.67 15.55
C PHE A 383 -19.29 18.94 15.69
N LEU A 384 -19.87 20.08 15.40
CA LEU A 384 -19.34 21.40 15.76
C LEU A 384 -20.00 21.88 17.06
N ILE A 385 -19.25 21.92 18.15
CA ILE A 385 -19.71 22.23 19.49
C ILE A 385 -19.27 23.66 19.85
N GLY A 386 -20.21 24.59 19.92
CA GLY A 386 -19.87 25.99 19.98
C GLY A 386 -19.36 26.50 18.64
N ASP A 387 -18.34 27.36 18.68
CA ASP A 387 -17.70 27.90 17.48
C ASP A 387 -16.25 27.42 17.28
N ASN A 388 -15.76 26.49 18.14
CA ASN A 388 -14.32 26.24 18.22
C ASN A 388 -13.90 24.89 18.84
N PHE A 389 -14.84 24.00 19.00
CA PHE A 389 -14.57 22.63 19.37
C PHE A 389 -15.32 21.71 18.43
N THR A 390 -14.63 20.71 17.85
CA THR A 390 -15.29 19.67 17.10
C THR A 390 -14.99 18.30 17.67
N ALA A 391 -15.90 17.39 17.39
CA ALA A 391 -15.74 15.98 17.70
C ALA A 391 -16.19 15.15 16.50
N ALA A 392 -15.44 14.17 16.13
CA ALA A 392 -15.82 13.19 15.12
C ALA A 392 -15.70 11.78 15.70
N VAL A 393 -16.69 10.95 15.42
CA VAL A 393 -16.66 9.51 15.75
C VAL A 393 -16.81 8.75 14.45
N THR A 394 -15.87 7.88 14.19
CA THR A 394 -15.88 6.99 13.04
C THR A 394 -15.92 5.55 13.50
N TRP A 395 -16.81 4.76 12.93
CA TRP A 395 -16.81 3.31 13.00
C TRP A 395 -16.70 2.77 11.58
N GLY A 396 -15.85 1.78 11.37
CA GLY A 396 -15.65 1.16 10.08
C GLY A 396 -15.44 -0.35 10.20
N ARG A 397 -15.87 -1.07 9.16
CA ARG A 397 -15.64 -2.51 9.00
C ARG A 397 -15.26 -2.79 7.56
N ASN A 398 -14.23 -3.61 7.39
CA ASN A 398 -13.77 -4.15 6.11
C ASN A 398 -13.72 -5.67 6.21
N GLU A 399 -14.33 -6.36 5.27
CA GLU A 399 -14.23 -7.81 5.07
C GLU A 399 -13.50 -8.08 3.76
N TYR A 400 -12.70 -9.15 3.70
CA TYR A 400 -11.93 -9.49 2.51
C TYR A 400 -11.76 -11.01 2.39
N ASP A 401 -12.44 -11.64 1.41
CA ASP A 401 -12.27 -13.06 1.06
C ASP A 401 -10.93 -13.27 0.30
N ARG A 402 -10.31 -14.43 0.53
CA ARG A 402 -9.04 -14.85 -0.08
C ARG A 402 -9.05 -16.32 -0.46
N THR A 403 -10.20 -16.84 -0.82
CA THR A 403 -10.36 -18.26 -1.10
C THR A 403 -9.81 -18.61 -2.49
N ILE A 404 -8.98 -19.67 -2.56
CA ILE A 404 -8.55 -20.28 -3.82
C ILE A 404 -9.10 -21.70 -3.84
N SER A 405 -9.86 -22.02 -4.87
CA SER A 405 -10.54 -23.31 -5.04
C SER A 405 -10.57 -23.75 -6.49
N SER A 406 -11.00 -24.99 -6.74
CA SER A 406 -11.22 -25.52 -8.09
C SER A 406 -12.31 -26.60 -8.07
N PRO A 407 -13.05 -26.79 -9.15
CA PRO A 407 -13.93 -27.97 -9.32
C PRO A 407 -13.20 -29.32 -9.18
N THR A 408 -11.88 -29.33 -9.32
CA THR A 408 -11.02 -30.54 -9.19
C THR A 408 -10.45 -30.75 -7.80
N ASP A 409 -10.78 -29.93 -6.81
CA ASP A 409 -10.24 -29.97 -5.45
C ASP A 409 -10.56 -31.25 -4.67
N SER A 410 -11.45 -32.08 -5.15
CA SER A 410 -11.66 -33.42 -4.61
C SER A 410 -10.58 -34.42 -5.05
N ASN A 411 -9.77 -34.07 -6.04
CA ASN A 411 -8.74 -34.92 -6.57
C ASN A 411 -7.40 -34.65 -5.86
N PRO A 412 -6.73 -35.69 -5.34
CA PRO A 412 -5.41 -35.50 -4.74
C PRO A 412 -4.38 -35.00 -5.74
N ALA A 413 -3.52 -34.09 -5.27
CA ALA A 413 -2.34 -33.70 -6.02
C ALA A 413 -1.42 -34.92 -6.24
N CYS A 414 -0.92 -35.09 -7.46
CA CYS A 414 -0.12 -36.24 -7.84
C CYS A 414 1.04 -35.87 -8.73
N TYR A 415 2.25 -36.37 -8.41
CA TYR A 415 3.46 -36.13 -9.21
C TYR A 415 4.31 -37.39 -9.33
N LEU A 416 4.94 -37.52 -10.49
CA LEU A 416 6.01 -38.47 -10.74
C LEU A 416 7.36 -37.79 -10.49
N HIS A 417 8.20 -38.35 -9.63
CA HIS A 417 9.55 -37.87 -9.38
C HIS A 417 10.43 -38.08 -10.58
N SER A 418 11.47 -37.28 -10.76
CA SER A 418 12.46 -37.37 -11.86
C SER A 418 13.06 -38.77 -12.07
N SER A 419 13.09 -39.62 -11.04
CA SER A 419 13.53 -41.03 -11.13
C SER A 419 12.58 -41.89 -11.97
N LEU A 420 11.38 -41.43 -12.29
CA LEU A 420 10.36 -42.16 -13.08
C LEU A 420 10.05 -41.54 -14.43
N THR A 421 10.53 -40.32 -14.68
CA THR A 421 10.20 -39.56 -15.88
C THR A 421 11.30 -39.64 -16.92
N ALA A 422 10.94 -39.64 -18.19
CA ALA A 422 11.90 -39.63 -19.29
C ALA A 422 12.56 -38.24 -19.47
N SER A 423 11.88 -37.20 -19.03
CA SER A 423 12.36 -35.81 -19.04
C SER A 423 13.46 -35.55 -18.01
N GLY A 424 13.58 -36.41 -16.97
CA GLY A 424 14.44 -36.17 -15.82
C GLY A 424 13.92 -35.05 -14.89
N GLY A 425 12.71 -34.53 -15.10
CA GLY A 425 12.01 -33.57 -14.27
C GLY A 425 10.81 -34.18 -13.55
N TRP A 426 10.09 -33.39 -12.79
CA TRP A 426 8.85 -33.81 -12.16
C TRP A 426 7.71 -33.65 -13.17
N GLU A 427 6.78 -34.62 -13.20
CA GLU A 427 5.63 -34.63 -14.08
C GLU A 427 4.34 -34.83 -13.27
N ALA A 428 3.31 -34.04 -13.52
CA ALA A 428 2.02 -34.20 -12.86
C ALA A 428 1.35 -35.53 -13.30
N CYS A 429 0.69 -36.21 -12.35
CA CYS A 429 -0.09 -37.42 -12.60
C CYS A 429 -1.45 -37.24 -11.93
N GLY A 430 -2.52 -37.26 -12.67
CA GLY A 430 -3.86 -37.05 -12.13
C GLY A 430 -4.52 -35.79 -12.68
N SER A 431 -5.72 -35.52 -12.22
CA SER A 431 -6.56 -34.42 -12.72
C SER A 431 -6.83 -33.44 -11.58
N PHE A 432 -5.88 -32.58 -11.29
CA PHE A 432 -6.02 -31.51 -10.30
C PHE A 432 -5.55 -30.19 -10.94
N SER A 433 -6.24 -29.11 -10.65
CA SER A 433 -5.86 -27.75 -11.10
C SER A 433 -5.00 -27.05 -10.06
N ASN A 434 -5.45 -27.08 -8.81
CA ASN A 434 -4.72 -26.51 -7.67
C ASN A 434 -3.95 -27.61 -6.92
N PHE A 435 -2.72 -27.33 -6.56
CA PHE A 435 -1.92 -28.18 -5.67
C PHE A 435 -2.48 -28.16 -4.24
N SER A 436 -2.94 -27.01 -3.80
CA SER A 436 -3.54 -26.77 -2.49
C SER A 436 -4.81 -25.93 -2.63
N ILE A 437 -5.72 -26.14 -1.72
CA ILE A 437 -6.90 -25.32 -1.49
C ILE A 437 -6.54 -24.35 -0.36
N SER A 438 -6.81 -23.08 -0.53
CA SER A 438 -6.68 -22.08 0.52
C SER A 438 -8.04 -21.43 0.77
N VAL A 439 -8.45 -21.40 2.03
CA VAL A 439 -9.64 -20.66 2.49
C VAL A 439 -9.12 -19.55 3.40
N GLY A 440 -9.32 -18.31 3.01
CA GLY A 440 -8.91 -17.14 3.75
C GLY A 440 -10.08 -16.17 3.89
N ASP A 441 -10.22 -15.59 5.07
CA ASP A 441 -11.24 -14.58 5.37
C ASP A 441 -10.62 -13.58 6.35
N ASP A 442 -10.57 -12.32 5.96
CA ASP A 442 -9.98 -11.25 6.76
C ASP A 442 -11.07 -10.26 7.16
N GLU A 443 -11.07 -9.85 8.43
CA GLU A 443 -11.99 -8.85 8.96
C GLU A 443 -11.22 -7.77 9.74
N ARG A 444 -11.56 -6.52 9.49
CA ARG A 444 -11.10 -5.36 10.27
C ARG A 444 -12.29 -4.62 10.82
N GLU A 445 -12.30 -4.33 12.12
CA GLU A 445 -13.23 -3.39 12.73
C GLU A 445 -12.44 -2.26 13.40
N ILE A 446 -12.83 -0.99 13.14
CA ILE A 446 -12.19 0.19 13.71
C ILE A 446 -13.22 1.08 14.39
N THR A 447 -12.86 1.63 15.55
CA THR A 447 -13.58 2.73 16.19
C THR A 447 -12.60 3.85 16.50
N ARG A 448 -12.90 5.05 16.00
CA ARG A 448 -12.03 6.21 16.15
C ARG A 448 -12.80 7.41 16.70
N LEU A 449 -12.19 8.15 17.61
CA LEU A 449 -12.65 9.42 18.15
C LEU A 449 -11.60 10.49 17.91
N ASP A 450 -11.97 11.56 17.24
CA ASP A 450 -11.14 12.74 17.00
C ASP A 450 -11.77 13.94 17.69
N LEU A 451 -10.98 14.69 18.43
CA LEU A 451 -11.36 15.89 19.14
C LEU A 451 -10.40 17.02 18.77
N ASP A 452 -10.94 18.13 18.31
CA ASP A 452 -10.14 19.27 17.97
C ASP A 452 -10.57 20.51 18.73
N TRP A 453 -9.59 21.26 19.20
CA TRP A 453 -9.82 22.43 20.03
C TRP A 453 -8.86 23.56 19.65
N TYR A 454 -9.39 24.67 19.19
CA TYR A 454 -8.62 25.87 18.88
C TYR A 454 -8.68 26.88 20.04
N LEU A 455 -7.57 27.11 20.67
CA LEU A 455 -7.37 28.02 21.80
C LEU A 455 -6.52 29.21 21.36
N GLY A 456 -7.13 30.18 20.74
CA GLY A 456 -6.46 31.42 20.31
C GLY A 456 -5.44 31.13 19.20
N LYS A 457 -4.15 30.97 19.54
CA LYS A 457 -3.07 30.65 18.59
C LYS A 457 -2.69 29.17 18.56
N HIS A 458 -3.43 28.32 19.23
CA HIS A 458 -3.18 26.89 19.32
C HIS A 458 -4.32 26.12 18.69
N HIS A 459 -4.00 25.17 17.85
CA HIS A 459 -4.89 24.14 17.37
C HIS A 459 -4.48 22.81 18.00
N ILE A 460 -5.22 22.41 19.02
CA ILE A 460 -4.98 21.16 19.75
C ILE A 460 -5.87 20.07 19.18
N ARG A 461 -5.27 18.94 18.83
CA ARG A 461 -5.95 17.76 18.36
C ARG A 461 -5.65 16.57 19.26
N LEU A 462 -6.68 15.81 19.59
CA LEU A 462 -6.60 14.58 20.37
C LEU A 462 -7.35 13.48 19.65
N GLY A 463 -6.81 12.29 19.60
CA GLY A 463 -7.54 11.16 19.04
C GLY A 463 -7.30 9.88 19.81
N TYR A 464 -8.30 9.01 19.74
CA TYR A 464 -8.26 7.63 20.21
C TYR A 464 -8.77 6.72 19.10
N GLU A 465 -8.07 5.63 18.88
CA GLU A 465 -8.44 4.61 17.89
C GLU A 465 -8.26 3.21 18.50
N GLU A 466 -9.27 2.37 18.34
CA GLU A 466 -9.25 0.95 18.67
C GLU A 466 -9.53 0.17 17.38
N GLU A 467 -8.71 -0.82 17.07
CA GLU A 467 -8.84 -1.65 15.88
C GLU A 467 -8.67 -3.12 16.26
N GLU A 468 -9.58 -3.97 15.76
CA GLU A 468 -9.50 -5.41 15.84
C GLU A 468 -9.34 -5.98 14.44
N LEU A 469 -8.31 -6.81 14.25
CA LEU A 469 -8.02 -7.51 12.99
C LEU A 469 -8.18 -9.01 13.23
N ILE A 470 -8.94 -9.67 12.37
CA ILE A 470 -9.13 -11.12 12.40
C ILE A 470 -8.71 -11.67 11.05
N ALA A 471 -7.70 -12.56 11.03
CA ALA A 471 -7.30 -13.29 9.84
C ALA A 471 -7.65 -14.77 10.01
N VAL A 472 -8.43 -15.30 9.10
CA VAL A 472 -8.71 -16.73 9.01
C VAL A 472 -7.89 -17.28 7.85
N ASP A 473 -7.09 -18.31 8.12
CA ASP A 473 -6.33 -19.00 7.08
C ASP A 473 -6.47 -20.50 7.29
N LYS A 474 -6.73 -21.23 6.19
CA LYS A 474 -6.71 -22.68 6.17
C LYS A 474 -6.23 -23.15 4.81
N THR A 475 -5.09 -23.82 4.80
CA THR A 475 -4.51 -24.41 3.60
C THR A 475 -4.39 -25.92 3.75
N ILE A 476 -4.91 -26.66 2.77
CA ILE A 476 -4.82 -28.12 2.68
C ILE A 476 -4.41 -28.54 1.28
N ASN A 477 -3.80 -29.72 1.12
CA ASN A 477 -3.59 -30.25 -0.23
C ASN A 477 -4.94 -30.62 -0.90
N SER A 478 -5.04 -30.41 -2.21
CA SER A 478 -6.20 -30.87 -3.00
C SER A 478 -6.47 -32.34 -2.77
N GLY A 479 -7.74 -32.73 -2.61
CA GLY A 479 -8.15 -34.09 -2.24
C GLY A 479 -7.71 -34.55 -0.84
N GLY A 480 -7.19 -33.63 -0.01
CA GLY A 480 -6.71 -33.89 1.34
C GLY A 480 -5.39 -34.64 1.42
N ALA A 481 -4.71 -34.84 0.28
CA ALA A 481 -3.42 -35.55 0.24
C ALA A 481 -2.61 -35.19 -1.02
N TYR A 482 -1.31 -35.32 -0.91
CA TYR A 482 -0.40 -35.22 -2.03
C TYR A 482 0.40 -36.53 -2.18
N TYR A 483 0.36 -37.10 -3.38
CA TYR A 483 1.08 -38.30 -3.73
C TYR A 483 2.28 -37.99 -4.62
N MET A 484 3.47 -38.38 -4.21
CA MET A 484 4.67 -38.32 -5.02
C MET A 484 5.21 -39.74 -5.20
N TYR A 485 5.24 -40.21 -6.44
CA TYR A 485 5.79 -41.53 -6.81
C TYR A 485 7.24 -41.41 -7.17
N GLY A 486 8.03 -42.38 -6.75
CA GLY A 486 9.47 -42.46 -7.07
C GLY A 486 9.98 -43.88 -7.19
N ALA A 487 11.17 -43.99 -7.77
CA ALA A 487 11.91 -45.26 -7.81
C ALA A 487 13.16 -45.14 -6.94
N VAL A 488 13.49 -46.26 -6.24
CA VAL A 488 14.75 -46.35 -5.47
C VAL A 488 15.93 -46.18 -6.42
N PRO A 489 17.04 -45.44 -6.08
CA PRO A 489 17.39 -45.01 -4.71
C PRO A 489 16.88 -43.62 -4.27
N ALA A 490 16.00 -42.96 -5.01
CA ALA A 490 15.48 -41.68 -4.58
C ALA A 490 14.88 -41.81 -3.17
N TYR A 491 15.11 -40.84 -2.30
CA TYR A 491 14.64 -40.79 -0.92
C TYR A 491 15.02 -42.01 -0.05
N SER A 492 16.03 -42.79 -0.44
CA SER A 492 16.42 -43.98 0.32
C SER A 492 16.85 -43.69 1.76
N GLY A 493 17.33 -42.48 2.09
CA GLY A 493 17.68 -42.07 3.44
C GLY A 493 16.49 -41.99 4.39
N TYR A 494 15.26 -41.86 3.87
CA TYR A 494 14.03 -41.76 4.62
C TYR A 494 13.24 -43.08 4.74
N MET A 495 13.77 -44.16 4.18
CA MET A 495 13.11 -45.48 4.07
C MET A 495 13.93 -46.58 4.71
N ASP A 496 13.39 -47.18 5.76
CA ASP A 496 13.90 -48.42 6.38
C ASP A 496 12.72 -49.29 6.85
N PRO A 497 12.39 -50.41 6.20
CA PRO A 497 13.13 -51.05 5.10
C PRO A 497 13.00 -50.35 3.76
N GLN A 498 13.93 -50.62 2.85
CA GLN A 498 13.85 -50.19 1.45
C GLN A 498 12.73 -50.94 0.70
N SER A 499 12.15 -50.27 -0.34
CA SER A 499 11.12 -50.88 -1.17
C SER A 499 11.61 -52.15 -1.86
N SER A 500 10.91 -53.24 -1.70
CA SER A 500 11.21 -54.52 -2.36
C SER A 500 10.73 -54.57 -3.81
N THR A 501 9.78 -53.72 -4.19
CA THR A 501 9.30 -53.60 -5.58
C THR A 501 10.14 -52.65 -6.43
N GLY A 502 11.01 -51.84 -5.78
CA GLY A 502 11.78 -50.79 -6.43
C GLY A 502 11.00 -49.47 -6.57
N TYR A 503 9.72 -49.44 -6.25
CA TYR A 503 8.85 -48.24 -6.32
C TYR A 503 8.31 -47.88 -4.96
N PHE A 504 8.07 -46.60 -4.77
CA PHE A 504 7.43 -46.07 -3.55
C PHE A 504 6.47 -44.94 -3.89
N VAL A 505 5.49 -44.68 -2.99
CA VAL A 505 4.71 -43.46 -2.95
C VAL A 505 4.98 -42.74 -1.63
N ARG A 506 5.33 -41.48 -1.71
CA ARG A 506 5.30 -40.58 -0.57
C ARG A 506 3.90 -39.97 -0.48
N HIS A 507 3.19 -40.33 0.56
CA HIS A 507 1.93 -39.74 0.97
C HIS A 507 2.25 -38.56 1.89
N ARG A 508 1.87 -37.34 1.48
CA ARG A 508 1.99 -36.15 2.29
C ARG A 508 0.63 -35.73 2.79
N LEU A 509 0.51 -35.56 4.10
CA LEU A 509 -0.56 -34.79 4.72
C LEU A 509 -0.03 -33.40 4.99
N TYR A 510 -0.79 -32.39 4.58
CA TYR A 510 -0.51 -31.00 4.87
C TYR A 510 -1.81 -30.29 5.20
N GLU A 511 -1.85 -29.69 6.38
CA GLU A 511 -2.89 -28.79 6.84
C GLU A 511 -2.22 -27.70 7.68
N SER A 512 -2.42 -26.45 7.35
CA SER A 512 -1.90 -25.31 8.10
C SER A 512 -2.97 -24.26 8.28
N GLY A 513 -2.81 -23.39 9.29
CA GLY A 513 -3.62 -22.22 9.51
C GLY A 513 -4.27 -22.15 10.87
N GLY A 514 -5.31 -21.34 10.98
CA GLY A 514 -6.05 -21.04 12.19
C GLY A 514 -6.84 -19.74 12.08
N THR A 515 -7.29 -19.24 13.21
CA THR A 515 -7.87 -17.89 13.33
C THR A 515 -6.93 -17.07 14.20
N PHE A 516 -6.49 -15.94 13.67
CA PHE A 516 -5.50 -15.07 14.30
C PHE A 516 -6.13 -13.70 14.53
N THR A 517 -6.03 -13.19 15.74
CA THR A 517 -6.56 -11.88 16.11
C THR A 517 -5.41 -10.95 16.48
N THR A 518 -5.50 -9.71 16.06
CA THR A 518 -4.61 -8.63 16.47
C THR A 518 -5.44 -7.48 17.01
N ASP A 519 -5.22 -7.09 18.26
CA ASP A 519 -5.81 -5.90 18.87
C ASP A 519 -4.82 -4.74 18.77
N GLN A 520 -5.28 -3.58 18.36
CA GLN A 520 -4.46 -2.36 18.26
C GLN A 520 -5.15 -1.20 18.96
N GLU A 521 -4.40 -0.43 19.73
CA GLU A 521 -4.86 0.81 20.36
C GLU A 521 -3.93 1.96 20.00
N VAL A 522 -4.52 3.13 19.79
CA VAL A 522 -3.78 4.35 19.47
C VAL A 522 -4.32 5.52 20.26
N LEU A 523 -3.41 6.31 20.82
CA LEU A 523 -3.67 7.64 21.34
C LEU A 523 -2.75 8.63 20.62
N TYR A 524 -3.27 9.77 20.20
CA TYR A 524 -2.41 10.83 19.70
C TYR A 524 -2.83 12.21 20.24
N PHE A 525 -1.83 13.06 20.34
CA PHE A 525 -1.94 14.47 20.66
C PHE A 525 -1.15 15.28 19.64
N GLN A 526 -1.71 16.41 19.22
CA GLN A 526 -1.05 17.33 18.32
C GLN A 526 -1.42 18.76 18.70
N ASP A 527 -0.47 19.70 18.62
CA ASP A 527 -0.68 21.15 18.74
C ASP A 527 -0.02 21.85 17.54
N SER A 528 -0.82 22.53 16.76
CA SER A 528 -0.38 23.45 15.72
C SER A 528 -0.42 24.87 16.28
N TRP A 529 0.73 25.38 16.69
CA TRP A 529 0.89 26.65 17.39
C TRP A 529 1.37 27.76 16.45
N GLN A 530 0.50 28.75 16.21
CA GLN A 530 0.86 30.01 15.55
C GLN A 530 1.69 30.91 16.52
N ALA A 531 2.98 30.61 16.65
CA ALA A 531 3.87 31.29 17.61
C ALA A 531 4.01 32.79 17.30
N SER A 532 3.97 33.17 16.02
CA SER A 532 3.87 34.55 15.53
C SER A 532 3.09 34.61 14.22
N ASP A 533 2.86 35.78 13.67
CA ASP A 533 2.16 35.92 12.37
C ASP A 533 2.94 35.29 11.20
N GLN A 534 4.22 34.97 11.40
CA GLN A 534 5.10 34.37 10.40
C GLN A 534 5.62 32.98 10.80
N LEU A 535 5.41 32.51 12.02
CA LEU A 535 5.98 31.25 12.52
C LEU A 535 4.88 30.34 13.04
N GLN A 536 4.74 29.21 12.40
CA GLN A 536 3.94 28.05 12.83
C GLN A 536 4.86 26.97 13.40
N ILE A 537 4.48 26.34 14.51
CA ILE A 537 5.16 25.22 15.12
C ILE A 537 4.16 24.09 15.31
N ASN A 538 4.48 22.92 14.79
CA ASN A 538 3.65 21.72 14.94
C ASN A 538 4.34 20.74 15.89
N LEU A 539 3.64 20.35 16.94
CA LEU A 539 4.11 19.41 17.96
C LEU A 539 3.13 18.26 18.05
N GLY A 540 3.60 17.04 17.91
CA GLY A 540 2.74 15.87 17.97
C GLY A 540 3.43 14.68 18.65
N ILE A 541 2.62 13.84 19.25
CA ILE A 541 3.01 12.53 19.76
C ILE A 541 1.88 11.55 19.47
N ARG A 542 2.26 10.37 18.96
CA ARG A 542 1.36 9.23 18.77
C ARG A 542 1.86 8.07 19.61
N ARG A 543 1.01 7.52 20.43
CA ARG A 543 1.26 6.29 21.16
C ARG A 543 0.43 5.18 20.56
N SER A 544 1.08 4.10 20.17
CA SER A 544 0.43 2.91 19.61
C SER A 544 0.83 1.68 20.41
N SER A 545 -0.06 0.71 20.47
CA SER A 545 0.20 -0.63 20.99
C SER A 545 -0.50 -1.67 20.13
N TYR A 546 0.04 -2.88 20.07
CA TYR A 546 -0.60 -4.01 19.43
C TYR A 546 -0.30 -5.32 20.16
N ASP A 547 -1.28 -6.23 20.11
CA ASP A 547 -1.20 -7.59 20.67
C ASP A 547 -1.62 -8.59 19.59
N ASN A 548 -0.62 -9.23 18.98
CA ASN A 548 -0.82 -10.26 17.99
C ASN A 548 -0.95 -11.62 18.69
N LYS A 549 -2.02 -12.38 18.39
CA LYS A 549 -2.35 -13.63 19.04
C LYS A 549 -2.08 -14.83 18.12
N ASN A 550 -1.73 -15.96 18.71
CA ASN A 550 -1.60 -17.24 18.02
C ASN A 550 -2.96 -17.88 17.74
N ALA A 551 -2.98 -19.00 17.01
CA ALA A 551 -4.22 -19.71 16.67
C ALA A 551 -5.03 -20.23 17.88
N ASN A 552 -4.47 -20.25 19.09
CA ASN A 552 -5.17 -20.57 20.34
C ASN A 552 -5.67 -19.32 21.09
N GLY A 553 -5.50 -18.12 20.53
CA GLY A 553 -5.87 -16.85 21.15
C GLY A 553 -4.94 -16.38 22.27
N LEU A 554 -3.73 -16.93 22.36
CA LEU A 554 -2.70 -16.48 23.31
C LEU A 554 -1.80 -15.46 22.64
N THR A 555 -1.33 -14.46 23.39
CA THR A 555 -0.36 -13.49 22.90
C THR A 555 0.86 -14.20 22.31
N PHE A 556 1.13 -13.91 21.03
CA PHE A 556 2.31 -14.35 20.29
C PHE A 556 3.40 -13.29 20.39
N VAL A 557 3.06 -12.07 20.00
CA VAL A 557 3.94 -10.92 20.12
C VAL A 557 3.12 -9.69 20.50
N SER A 558 3.58 -8.96 21.51
CA SER A 558 2.94 -7.73 21.95
C SER A 558 3.98 -6.62 22.08
N VAL A 559 3.66 -5.47 21.55
CA VAL A 559 4.47 -4.26 21.71
C VAL A 559 3.57 -3.17 22.30
N GLU A 560 3.95 -2.68 23.46
CA GLU A 560 3.23 -1.62 24.17
C GLU A 560 4.00 -0.31 24.11
N ASP A 561 3.27 0.82 24.23
CA ASP A 561 3.84 2.16 24.41
C ASP A 561 4.82 2.62 23.33
N GLN A 562 4.49 2.42 22.04
CA GLN A 562 5.26 2.97 20.91
C GLN A 562 5.01 4.49 20.81
N ASP A 563 5.89 5.27 21.42
CA ASP A 563 5.81 6.73 21.38
C ASP A 563 6.48 7.29 20.14
N ALA A 564 5.71 7.78 19.16
CA ALA A 564 6.18 8.39 17.94
C ALA A 564 6.11 9.91 18.01
N LEU A 565 7.24 10.55 17.99
CA LEU A 565 7.34 12.01 18.04
C LEU A 565 7.13 12.61 16.64
N ARG A 566 6.39 13.72 16.55
CA ARG A 566 6.20 14.53 15.34
C ARG A 566 6.49 15.99 15.66
N LEU A 567 7.49 16.56 15.03
CA LEU A 567 7.90 17.94 15.19
C LEU A 567 7.93 18.63 13.82
N GLY A 568 7.42 19.85 13.76
CA GLY A 568 7.44 20.63 12.53
C GLY A 568 7.50 22.13 12.81
N ALA A 569 8.03 22.87 11.86
CA ALA A 569 7.98 24.32 11.88
C ALA A 569 7.91 24.86 10.45
N THR A 570 7.12 25.91 10.25
CA THR A 570 7.08 26.68 9.00
C THR A 570 7.30 28.16 9.31
N TYR A 571 8.04 28.83 8.46
CA TYR A 571 8.30 30.25 8.58
C TYR A 571 8.00 30.99 7.27
N ASP A 572 7.04 31.92 7.32
CA ASP A 572 6.73 32.86 6.24
C ASP A 572 7.77 33.98 6.21
N ILE A 573 8.60 34.00 5.17
CA ILE A 573 9.72 34.93 5.09
C ILE A 573 9.24 36.38 4.96
N ASP A 574 8.18 36.60 4.21
CA ASP A 574 7.68 37.94 3.90
C ASP A 574 6.45 38.34 4.73
N GLY A 575 5.79 37.39 5.37
CA GLY A 575 4.55 37.59 6.10
C GLY A 575 3.33 37.78 5.18
N ASP A 576 3.46 37.43 3.91
CA ASP A 576 2.40 37.59 2.90
C ASP A 576 1.94 36.27 2.25
N GLY A 577 2.52 35.16 2.68
CA GLY A 577 2.16 33.83 2.18
C GLY A 577 2.85 33.41 0.90
N ASN A 578 3.78 34.19 0.36
CA ASN A 578 4.39 33.88 -0.92
C ASN A 578 5.66 33.01 -0.80
N ARG A 579 6.40 33.10 0.31
CA ARG A 579 7.65 32.36 0.51
C ARG A 579 7.71 31.71 1.88
N LYS A 580 7.91 30.38 1.91
CA LYS A 580 8.09 29.66 3.18
C LYS A 580 9.35 28.82 3.21
N ILE A 581 9.92 28.71 4.42
CA ILE A 581 10.85 27.65 4.79
C ILE A 581 10.11 26.74 5.77
N PHE A 582 10.29 25.44 5.62
CA PHE A 582 9.70 24.48 6.53
C PHE A 582 10.70 23.38 6.87
N GLY A 583 10.46 22.70 7.98
CA GLY A 583 11.19 21.51 8.35
C GLY A 583 10.39 20.66 9.31
N SER A 584 10.62 19.35 9.28
CA SER A 584 10.00 18.37 10.16
C SER A 584 10.98 17.29 10.60
N TYR A 585 10.69 16.71 11.76
CA TYR A 585 11.25 15.46 12.25
C TYR A 585 10.08 14.57 12.70
N GLY A 586 10.12 13.29 12.34
CA GLY A 586 9.10 12.32 12.71
C GLY A 586 9.64 10.92 12.89
N GLU A 587 9.03 10.20 13.84
CA GLU A 587 9.22 8.76 14.06
C GLU A 587 7.96 8.05 13.62
N TYR A 588 8.08 7.01 12.81
CA TYR A 588 6.96 6.31 12.17
C TYR A 588 7.07 4.83 12.44
N TYR A 589 6.01 4.23 12.96
CA TYR A 589 5.95 2.82 13.34
C TYR A 589 5.09 2.02 12.38
N LEU A 590 5.50 0.76 12.13
CA LEU A 590 4.75 -0.23 11.37
C LEU A 590 4.36 -1.38 12.32
N PRO A 591 3.09 -1.81 12.34
CA PRO A 591 2.67 -3.00 13.10
C PRO A 591 3.20 -4.30 12.45
N ILE A 592 3.02 -5.42 13.13
CA ILE A 592 3.33 -6.75 12.57
C ILE A 592 2.15 -7.20 11.71
N ALA A 593 2.45 -7.72 10.52
CA ALA A 593 1.48 -8.27 9.60
C ALA A 593 0.87 -9.58 10.11
N ALA A 594 -0.40 -9.85 9.79
CA ALA A 594 -1.05 -11.09 10.20
C ALA A 594 -0.40 -12.35 9.57
N ASN A 595 0.30 -12.21 8.44
CA ASN A 595 1.07 -13.28 7.82
C ASN A 595 2.13 -13.86 8.78
N THR A 596 2.79 -13.02 9.56
CA THR A 596 3.74 -13.46 10.60
C THR A 596 3.07 -14.40 11.62
N ASN A 597 1.84 -14.07 12.05
CA ASN A 597 1.07 -14.93 12.96
C ASN A 597 0.70 -16.26 12.30
N ILE A 598 0.22 -16.20 11.04
CA ILE A 598 -0.21 -17.38 10.26
C ILE A 598 0.95 -18.35 10.09
N ARG A 599 2.13 -17.85 9.72
CA ARG A 599 3.30 -18.65 9.41
C ARG A 599 4.00 -19.18 10.64
N MET A 600 4.13 -18.39 11.71
CA MET A 600 4.91 -18.77 12.88
C MET A 600 4.06 -19.33 14.02
N ALA A 601 2.84 -18.83 14.23
CA ALA A 601 2.02 -19.08 15.42
C ALA A 601 0.75 -19.88 15.12
N GLY A 602 0.66 -20.50 13.94
CA GLY A 602 -0.39 -21.44 13.54
C GLY A 602 -0.12 -22.87 13.98
N GLY A 603 -1.11 -23.73 13.79
CA GLY A 603 -0.94 -25.18 13.89
C GLY A 603 -0.66 -25.74 12.49
N GLU A 604 0.45 -26.46 12.33
CA GLU A 604 0.78 -27.12 11.08
C GLU A 604 0.86 -28.64 11.24
N THR A 605 0.08 -29.36 10.45
CA THR A 605 0.27 -30.79 10.20
C THR A 605 1.05 -30.97 8.93
N TYR A 606 2.29 -31.47 9.02
CA TYR A 606 3.13 -31.71 7.87
C TYR A 606 3.86 -33.04 8.03
N ILE A 607 3.28 -34.08 7.41
CA ILE A 607 3.71 -35.45 7.61
C ILE A 607 3.96 -36.11 6.27
N HIS A 608 5.15 -36.64 6.04
CA HIS A 608 5.51 -37.50 4.93
C HIS A 608 5.53 -38.95 5.37
N THR A 609 4.72 -39.80 4.74
CA THR A 609 4.76 -41.26 4.96
C THR A 609 5.08 -41.96 3.66
N PHE A 610 6.10 -42.78 3.67
CA PHE A 610 6.55 -43.53 2.52
C PHE A 610 5.96 -44.93 2.56
N TYR A 611 5.33 -45.36 1.43
CA TYR A 611 4.76 -46.70 1.29
C TYR A 611 5.31 -47.36 0.06
N GLU A 612 5.52 -48.67 0.14
CA GLU A 612 5.80 -49.51 -1.03
C GLU A 612 4.57 -49.53 -1.94
N VAL A 613 4.82 -49.46 -3.27
CA VAL A 613 3.81 -49.63 -4.29
C VAL A 613 4.30 -50.56 -5.38
N THR A 614 3.39 -51.16 -6.11
CA THR A 614 3.72 -51.93 -7.33
C THR A 614 3.74 -51.02 -8.55
N ALA A 615 4.40 -51.44 -9.62
CA ALA A 615 4.57 -50.66 -10.85
C ALA A 615 3.23 -50.18 -11.47
N ASP A 616 2.18 -50.97 -11.33
CA ASP A 616 0.83 -50.66 -11.82
C ASP A 616 0.09 -49.62 -10.96
N GLN A 617 0.58 -49.32 -9.76
CA GLN A 617 0.05 -48.30 -8.85
C GLN A 617 0.73 -46.94 -9.04
N VAL A 618 1.84 -46.86 -9.77
CA VAL A 618 2.56 -45.63 -10.01
C VAL A 618 1.68 -44.66 -10.82
N GLY A 619 1.47 -43.46 -10.28
CA GLY A 619 0.60 -42.42 -10.88
C GLY A 619 -0.87 -42.55 -10.51
N SER A 620 -1.25 -43.42 -9.59
CA SER A 620 -2.63 -43.56 -9.12
C SER A 620 -3.02 -42.42 -8.19
N SER A 621 -4.16 -41.79 -8.37
CA SER A 621 -4.73 -40.80 -7.43
C SER A 621 -5.33 -41.46 -6.17
N SER A 622 -5.36 -42.80 -6.11
CA SER A 622 -5.84 -43.55 -4.97
C SER A 622 -5.06 -44.87 -4.84
N PRO A 623 -3.77 -44.79 -4.42
CA PRO A 623 -2.90 -45.96 -4.38
C PRO A 623 -3.32 -46.98 -3.34
N THR A 624 -3.12 -48.25 -3.66
CA THR A 624 -3.11 -49.29 -2.66
C THR A 624 -1.74 -49.39 -2.02
N TYR A 625 -1.65 -49.02 -0.73
CA TYR A 625 -0.41 -49.02 0.02
C TYR A 625 0.03 -50.44 0.36
N GLY A 626 1.29 -50.70 0.09
CA GLY A 626 2.03 -51.86 0.60
C GLY A 626 2.63 -51.56 1.99
N THR A 627 3.82 -52.10 2.22
CA THR A 627 4.53 -51.88 3.49
C THR A 627 4.86 -50.42 3.69
N GLN A 628 4.67 -49.89 4.92
CA GLN A 628 5.18 -48.58 5.30
C GLN A 628 6.70 -48.66 5.38
N LEU A 629 7.40 -47.81 4.64
CA LEU A 629 8.85 -47.79 4.50
C LEU A 629 9.50 -46.75 5.43
N GLY A 630 8.76 -45.74 5.84
CA GLY A 630 9.22 -44.68 6.75
C GLY A 630 8.22 -43.58 6.91
N GLN A 631 8.45 -42.73 7.90
CA GLN A 631 7.64 -41.53 8.17
C GLN A 631 8.55 -40.42 8.68
N VAL A 632 8.30 -39.22 8.23
CA VAL A 632 8.90 -37.98 8.75
C VAL A 632 7.77 -37.05 9.16
N VAL A 633 7.82 -36.54 10.38
CA VAL A 633 6.89 -35.57 10.91
C VAL A 633 7.65 -34.25 11.03
N TYR A 634 7.26 -33.28 10.22
CA TYR A 634 7.76 -31.89 10.27
C TYR A 634 6.88 -31.01 11.16
N GLY A 635 5.58 -31.25 11.14
CA GLY A 635 4.57 -30.62 11.98
C GLY A 635 3.52 -31.65 12.42
N ASP A 636 3.11 -31.61 13.67
CA ASP A 636 2.17 -32.55 14.31
C ASP A 636 0.76 -31.97 14.53
N GLY A 637 0.51 -30.75 14.03
CA GLY A 637 -0.76 -30.02 14.16
C GLY A 637 -0.88 -29.22 15.46
N GLN A 638 0.13 -29.22 16.30
CA GLN A 638 0.08 -28.43 17.54
C GLN A 638 0.58 -27.00 17.29
N VAL A 639 -0.09 -26.03 17.92
CA VAL A 639 0.42 -24.66 17.99
C VAL A 639 1.61 -24.61 18.92
N GLN A 640 2.72 -24.09 18.46
CA GLN A 640 3.97 -24.02 19.21
C GLN A 640 3.85 -23.10 20.43
N ASP A 641 4.74 -23.30 21.42
CA ASP A 641 4.86 -22.40 22.57
C ASP A 641 5.37 -21.01 22.11
N THR A 642 4.58 -19.98 22.31
CA THR A 642 4.90 -18.62 21.85
C THR A 642 6.24 -18.10 22.37
N ARG A 643 6.69 -18.60 23.54
CA ARG A 643 8.00 -18.24 24.13
C ARG A 643 9.20 -18.77 23.32
N SER A 644 8.98 -19.80 22.50
CA SER A 644 10.02 -20.34 21.60
C SER A 644 10.06 -19.65 20.25
N LEU A 645 9.06 -18.81 19.95
CA LEU A 645 8.88 -18.16 18.66
C LEU A 645 9.25 -16.68 18.66
N THR A 646 9.35 -16.06 19.85
CA THR A 646 9.54 -14.60 19.96
C THR A 646 10.58 -14.26 21.01
N ASP A 647 11.47 -13.32 20.69
CA ASP A 647 12.38 -12.71 21.66
C ASP A 647 11.56 -11.91 22.68
N THR A 648 11.84 -12.12 23.96
CA THR A 648 11.15 -11.40 25.05
C THR A 648 11.48 -9.89 25.10
N ASN A 649 12.51 -9.45 24.40
CA ASN A 649 12.98 -8.07 24.38
C ASN A 649 12.75 -7.40 23.00
N ILE A 650 11.83 -7.92 22.23
CA ILE A 650 11.55 -7.41 20.88
C ILE A 650 11.14 -5.93 20.90
N GLU A 651 11.78 -5.13 20.04
CA GLU A 651 11.47 -3.71 19.82
C GLU A 651 10.62 -3.54 18.55
N PRO A 652 9.75 -2.51 18.49
CA PRO A 652 8.92 -2.28 17.31
C PRO A 652 9.74 -1.91 16.08
N MET A 653 9.17 -2.17 14.91
CA MET A 653 9.70 -1.66 13.64
C MET A 653 9.38 -0.18 13.50
N TYR A 654 10.39 0.68 13.28
CA TYR A 654 10.18 2.11 13.05
C TYR A 654 11.26 2.77 12.20
N SER A 655 10.86 3.88 11.59
CA SER A 655 11.71 4.73 10.79
C SER A 655 11.75 6.16 11.37
N GLU A 656 12.92 6.79 11.32
CA GLU A 656 13.11 8.21 11.60
C GLU A 656 13.20 8.99 10.29
N GLU A 657 12.56 10.14 10.24
CA GLU A 657 12.56 11.01 9.07
C GLU A 657 12.87 12.46 9.45
N PHE A 658 13.67 13.10 8.64
CA PHE A 658 13.95 14.54 8.69
C PHE A 658 13.72 15.16 7.33
N ILE A 659 12.93 16.24 7.28
CA ILE A 659 12.67 17.01 6.06
C ILE A 659 13.01 18.46 6.30
N VAL A 660 13.61 19.12 5.29
CA VAL A 660 13.76 20.58 5.23
C VAL A 660 13.45 21.04 3.81
N GLY A 661 12.71 22.14 3.69
CA GLY A 661 12.33 22.63 2.37
C GLY A 661 12.13 24.13 2.31
N TYR A 662 12.09 24.60 1.08
CA TYR A 662 11.74 25.97 0.68
C TYR A 662 10.69 25.92 -0.40
N ALA A 663 9.71 26.81 -0.32
CA ALA A 663 8.67 26.92 -1.34
C ALA A 663 8.33 28.40 -1.59
N GLN A 664 8.03 28.72 -2.86
CA GLN A 664 7.72 30.08 -3.30
C GLN A 664 6.68 30.09 -4.42
N THR A 665 5.70 31.00 -4.34
CA THR A 665 4.85 31.39 -5.46
C THR A 665 5.53 32.54 -6.20
N LEU A 666 5.75 32.37 -7.51
CA LEU A 666 6.41 33.38 -8.34
C LEU A 666 5.39 34.42 -8.80
N GLU A 667 5.78 35.68 -8.68
CA GLU A 667 5.06 36.82 -9.23
C GLU A 667 5.84 37.46 -10.38
N GLY A 668 5.18 37.80 -11.45
CA GLY A 668 5.84 38.48 -12.57
C GLY A 668 5.19 38.23 -13.93
N LYS A 669 5.63 38.94 -14.95
CA LYS A 669 4.96 38.98 -16.26
C LYS A 669 4.92 37.63 -16.99
N PHE A 670 5.90 36.74 -16.80
CA PHE A 670 6.02 35.45 -17.47
C PHE A 670 5.86 34.24 -16.56
N LEU A 671 6.05 34.40 -15.24
CA LEU A 671 6.03 33.31 -14.26
C LEU A 671 4.98 33.52 -13.17
N ASN A 672 3.99 34.37 -13.43
CA ASN A 672 2.94 34.64 -12.47
C ASN A 672 2.10 33.40 -12.18
N GLY A 673 1.94 33.05 -10.91
CA GLY A 673 1.17 31.88 -10.49
C GLY A 673 1.90 30.55 -10.63
N PHE A 674 3.23 30.53 -10.88
CA PHE A 674 4.02 29.33 -10.71
C PHE A 674 4.42 29.15 -9.25
N ASP A 675 4.17 27.95 -8.76
CA ASP A 675 4.67 27.49 -7.48
C ASP A 675 5.94 26.67 -7.70
N ILE A 676 7.01 27.02 -6.98
CA ILE A 676 8.25 26.26 -6.98
C ILE A 676 8.55 25.79 -5.57
N GLY A 677 9.12 24.59 -5.46
CA GLY A 677 9.53 24.01 -4.18
C GLY A 677 10.82 23.22 -4.33
N ILE A 678 11.66 23.25 -3.31
CA ILE A 678 12.80 22.36 -3.17
C ILE A 678 12.81 21.81 -1.76
N SER A 679 12.99 20.50 -1.62
CA SER A 679 13.12 19.87 -0.30
C SER A 679 14.22 18.82 -0.30
N TYR A 680 14.77 18.61 0.88
CA TYR A 680 15.66 17.50 1.19
C TYR A 680 14.98 16.62 2.23
N THR A 681 15.01 15.31 2.00
CA THR A 681 14.50 14.29 2.92
C THR A 681 15.62 13.32 3.25
N HIS A 682 15.81 13.05 4.54
CA HIS A 682 16.59 11.95 5.06
C HIS A 682 15.69 11.04 5.86
N ARG A 683 15.69 9.74 5.55
CA ARG A 683 14.94 8.71 6.27
C ARG A 683 15.87 7.56 6.60
N SER A 684 15.79 7.04 7.83
CA SER A 684 16.52 5.85 8.27
C SER A 684 15.58 4.86 8.95
N LEU A 685 15.71 3.58 8.63
CA LEU A 685 15.06 2.50 9.37
C LEU A 685 15.88 2.27 10.66
N ALA A 686 15.28 2.59 11.79
CA ALA A 686 15.97 2.54 13.08
C ALA A 686 15.90 1.16 13.74
N SER A 687 14.79 0.42 13.50
CA SER A 687 14.59 -0.95 13.97
C SER A 687 13.67 -1.69 13.01
N THR A 688 13.83 -3.01 12.89
CA THR A 688 12.89 -3.92 12.22
C THR A 688 12.70 -5.19 13.03
N ILE A 689 11.63 -5.91 12.72
CA ILE A 689 11.32 -7.23 13.24
C ILE A 689 11.44 -8.22 12.08
N GLU A 690 12.21 -9.29 12.28
CA GLU A 690 12.38 -10.39 11.32
C GLU A 690 12.51 -11.71 12.07
N ASP A 691 12.19 -12.83 11.42
CA ASP A 691 12.51 -14.14 11.92
C ASP A 691 13.95 -14.52 11.57
N VAL A 692 14.63 -15.17 12.50
CA VAL A 692 16.01 -15.60 12.33
C VAL A 692 16.17 -17.04 12.79
N ALA A 693 16.90 -17.87 12.05
CA ALA A 693 17.30 -19.20 12.51
C ALA A 693 18.33 -19.09 13.63
N ILE A 694 18.12 -19.82 14.70
CA ILE A 694 19.03 -19.82 15.87
C ILE A 694 19.88 -21.06 16.00
N ASP A 695 19.71 -22.04 15.13
CA ASP A 695 20.30 -23.39 15.20
C ASP A 695 21.80 -23.37 15.41
N ALA A 696 22.55 -22.65 14.60
CA ALA A 696 24.00 -22.55 14.73
C ALA A 696 24.44 -21.95 16.08
N ALA A 697 23.69 -20.97 16.58
CA ALA A 697 23.99 -20.33 17.86
C ALA A 697 23.67 -21.26 19.05
N VAL A 698 22.59 -22.05 18.97
CA VAL A 698 22.24 -23.04 20.00
C VAL A 698 23.23 -24.19 20.04
N ILE A 699 23.68 -24.73 18.89
CA ILE A 699 24.74 -25.74 18.82
C ILE A 699 26.00 -25.22 19.52
N ALA A 700 26.42 -23.99 19.21
CA ALA A 700 27.57 -23.38 19.87
C ALA A 700 27.34 -23.16 21.37
N TYR A 701 26.15 -22.76 21.79
CA TYR A 701 25.78 -22.61 23.19
C TYR A 701 25.89 -23.94 23.94
N CYS A 702 25.34 -25.03 23.41
CA CYS A 702 25.42 -26.37 24.00
C CYS A 702 26.87 -26.84 24.12
N ALA A 703 27.66 -26.70 23.06
CA ALA A 703 29.06 -27.10 23.07
C ALA A 703 29.89 -26.32 24.11
N ASN A 704 29.66 -25.02 24.27
CA ASN A 704 30.38 -24.18 25.21
C ASN A 704 30.00 -24.47 26.68
N ASN A 705 28.80 -24.95 26.92
CA ASN A 705 28.29 -25.26 28.27
C ASN A 705 28.29 -26.74 28.61
N GLY A 706 28.61 -27.64 27.67
CA GLY A 706 28.60 -29.08 27.84
C GLY A 706 27.17 -29.63 28.09
N ILE A 707 26.18 -29.11 27.41
CA ILE A 707 24.74 -29.38 27.52
C ILE A 707 24.30 -30.26 26.35
N THR A 708 23.37 -31.17 26.60
CA THR A 708 22.61 -31.94 25.62
C THR A 708 21.12 -31.65 25.75
N ALA A 709 20.31 -32.01 24.75
CA ALA A 709 18.86 -31.95 24.86
C ALA A 709 18.31 -32.78 26.03
N THR A 710 17.11 -32.46 26.49
CA THR A 710 16.48 -33.12 27.66
C THR A 710 16.23 -34.62 27.44
N ASP A 711 16.14 -35.08 26.23
CA ASP A 711 16.04 -36.49 25.83
C ASP A 711 17.42 -37.18 25.74
N GLY A 712 18.50 -36.42 25.86
CA GLY A 712 19.88 -36.87 25.80
C GLY A 712 20.52 -36.81 24.42
N SER A 713 19.82 -36.28 23.40
CA SER A 713 20.35 -36.08 22.06
C SER A 713 21.41 -34.96 22.03
N ASP A 714 22.35 -35.05 21.10
CA ASP A 714 23.28 -33.93 20.83
C ASP A 714 22.50 -32.74 20.25
N CYS A 715 22.82 -31.54 20.66
CA CYS A 715 22.18 -30.35 20.12
C CYS A 715 22.35 -30.22 18.59
N ALA A 716 23.44 -30.70 18.02
CA ALA A 716 23.64 -30.72 16.59
C ALA A 716 22.70 -31.68 15.84
N ASP A 717 22.18 -32.71 16.53
CA ASP A 717 21.19 -33.61 15.94
C ASP A 717 19.78 -33.02 15.99
N VAL A 718 19.52 -32.12 16.92
CA VAL A 718 18.22 -31.42 17.08
C VAL A 718 18.18 -30.17 16.21
N TRP A 719 19.10 -29.24 16.44
CA TRP A 719 19.19 -27.97 15.68
C TRP A 719 20.03 -28.16 14.43
N SER A 720 19.42 -28.73 13.37
CA SER A 720 20.13 -29.13 12.16
C SER A 720 20.14 -28.07 11.05
N GLY A 721 19.65 -26.85 11.34
CA GLY A 721 19.64 -25.69 10.41
C GLY A 721 18.28 -25.04 10.16
N PHE A 722 17.19 -25.80 10.32
CA PHE A 722 15.81 -25.35 10.08
C PHE A 722 14.88 -25.73 11.24
N HIS A 723 15.43 -25.89 12.44
CA HIS A 723 14.66 -26.41 13.56
C HIS A 723 13.87 -25.29 14.27
N GLN A 724 14.51 -24.13 14.48
CA GLN A 724 13.86 -23.06 15.24
C GLN A 724 14.16 -21.68 14.66
N TYR A 725 13.08 -21.00 14.27
CA TYR A 725 13.07 -19.58 13.88
C TYR A 725 12.46 -18.75 14.99
N VAL A 726 13.03 -17.58 15.24
CA VAL A 726 12.61 -16.69 16.32
C VAL A 726 12.44 -15.28 15.80
N LEU A 727 11.27 -14.71 16.04
CA LEU A 727 10.98 -13.32 15.73
C LEU A 727 11.76 -12.40 16.67
N THR A 728 12.61 -11.54 16.13
CA THR A 728 13.52 -10.68 16.89
C THR A 728 13.91 -9.43 16.12
N ASN A 729 14.76 -8.61 16.71
CA ASN A 729 15.45 -7.51 16.03
C ASN A 729 16.85 -7.98 15.62
N PRO A 730 17.14 -8.26 14.33
CA PRO A 730 18.43 -8.78 13.89
C PRO A 730 19.60 -7.89 14.34
N GLY A 731 20.69 -8.54 14.79
CA GLY A 731 21.88 -7.85 15.31
C GLY A 731 21.84 -7.54 16.81
N SER A 732 20.75 -7.86 17.51
CA SER A 732 20.60 -7.71 18.96
C SER A 732 20.84 -9.04 19.72
N ASP A 733 21.04 -8.95 21.04
CA ASP A 733 21.01 -10.11 21.92
C ASP A 733 19.57 -10.59 22.06
N MET A 734 19.34 -11.90 22.08
CA MET A 734 18.03 -12.54 22.08
C MET A 734 17.83 -13.34 23.37
N ASN A 735 16.62 -13.25 23.97
CA ASN A 735 16.17 -14.13 25.04
C ASN A 735 15.01 -15.01 24.55
N VAL A 736 15.25 -16.31 24.43
CA VAL A 736 14.31 -17.26 23.87
C VAL A 736 14.20 -18.52 24.68
N TYR A 737 13.00 -19.10 24.76
CA TYR A 737 12.76 -20.40 25.36
C TYR A 737 13.13 -21.51 24.38
N LEU A 738 13.96 -22.44 24.80
CA LEU A 738 14.35 -23.63 24.02
C LEU A 738 13.62 -24.86 24.60
N PRO A 739 12.56 -25.33 23.93
CA PRO A 739 11.74 -26.45 24.45
C PRO A 739 12.55 -27.71 24.74
N GLU A 740 13.49 -28.05 23.87
CA GLU A 740 14.33 -29.25 23.97
C GLU A 740 15.37 -29.14 25.09
N LEU A 741 15.73 -27.94 25.53
CA LEU A 741 16.56 -27.73 26.72
C LEU A 741 15.70 -27.47 27.98
N GLY A 742 14.42 -27.13 27.83
CA GLY A 742 13.50 -26.83 28.93
C GLY A 742 13.80 -25.54 29.69
N GLU A 743 14.56 -24.60 29.07
CA GLU A 743 14.97 -23.34 29.71
C GLU A 743 14.98 -22.16 28.74
N THR A 744 14.88 -20.94 29.26
CA THR A 744 15.10 -19.72 28.53
C THR A 744 16.60 -19.37 28.53
N VAL A 745 17.16 -19.14 27.36
CA VAL A 745 18.58 -18.81 27.21
C VAL A 745 18.74 -17.43 26.60
N THR A 746 19.88 -16.79 26.89
CA THR A 746 20.30 -15.58 26.18
C THR A 746 21.33 -15.96 25.13
N LEU A 747 20.98 -15.76 23.84
CA LEU A 747 21.90 -15.86 22.73
C LEU A 747 22.43 -14.47 22.42
N THR A 748 23.74 -14.27 22.49
CA THR A 748 24.31 -12.95 22.19
C THR A 748 24.32 -12.67 20.69
N SER A 749 24.25 -11.42 20.28
CA SER A 749 24.37 -10.99 18.88
C SER A 749 25.64 -11.52 18.21
N ALA A 750 26.75 -11.62 18.99
CA ALA A 750 28.00 -12.21 18.52
C ALA A 750 27.89 -13.73 18.24
N ALA A 751 27.02 -14.46 18.95
CA ALA A 751 26.76 -15.86 18.70
C ALA A 751 25.78 -16.08 17.55
N LEU A 752 24.80 -15.24 17.44
CA LEU A 752 23.78 -15.22 16.36
C LEU A 752 24.38 -14.81 15.01
N LYS A 753 25.35 -13.87 14.99
CA LYS A 753 26.08 -13.36 13.83
C LYS A 753 25.27 -12.60 12.79
N TYR A 754 24.05 -12.20 13.08
CA TYR A 754 23.29 -11.34 12.18
C TYR A 754 23.80 -9.89 12.28
N PRO A 755 23.90 -9.15 11.15
CA PRO A 755 24.18 -7.72 11.17
C PRO A 755 22.97 -6.95 11.72
N VAL A 756 23.24 -5.75 12.22
CA VAL A 756 22.18 -4.77 12.49
C VAL A 756 21.53 -4.37 11.17
N VAL A 757 20.21 -4.25 11.17
CA VAL A 757 19.45 -3.77 10.01
C VAL A 757 19.82 -2.32 9.73
N ASP A 758 20.02 -2.02 8.46
CA ASP A 758 20.31 -0.67 7.96
C ASP A 758 19.56 -0.43 6.66
N ARG A 759 18.79 0.67 6.62
CA ARG A 759 18.20 1.22 5.40
C ARG A 759 18.15 2.73 5.52
N THR A 760 18.77 3.41 4.58
CA THR A 760 18.76 4.87 4.49
C THR A 760 18.23 5.32 3.13
N TYR A 761 17.46 6.42 3.16
CA TYR A 761 17.00 7.14 1.98
C TYR A 761 17.35 8.61 2.11
N ASP A 762 18.07 9.12 1.13
CA ASP A 762 18.43 10.53 0.99
C ASP A 762 17.88 11.05 -0.34
N ALA A 763 17.13 12.14 -0.31
CA ALA A 763 16.55 12.68 -1.54
C ALA A 763 16.51 14.21 -1.57
N TRP A 764 16.76 14.76 -2.77
CA TRP A 764 16.42 16.13 -3.14
C TRP A 764 15.26 16.11 -4.12
N VAL A 765 14.23 16.89 -3.83
CA VAL A 765 13.04 17.02 -4.69
C VAL A 765 12.90 18.46 -5.12
N LEU A 766 12.86 18.69 -6.44
CA LEU A 766 12.47 19.95 -7.06
C LEU A 766 11.08 19.82 -7.64
N GLN A 767 10.16 20.71 -7.27
CA GLN A 767 8.79 20.75 -7.76
C GLN A 767 8.50 22.08 -8.44
N ILE A 768 7.73 22.02 -9.52
CA ILE A 768 7.19 23.18 -10.22
C ILE A 768 5.74 22.89 -10.52
N GLU A 769 4.86 23.76 -10.08
CA GLU A 769 3.45 23.67 -10.38
C GLU A 769 2.94 24.98 -10.98
N LYS A 770 2.12 24.86 -12.00
CA LYS A 770 1.27 25.92 -12.51
C LYS A 770 -0.15 25.41 -12.54
N PRO A 771 -1.02 25.84 -11.62
CA PRO A 771 -2.44 25.51 -11.68
C PRO A 771 -3.05 25.87 -13.03
N PHE A 772 -4.01 25.05 -13.49
CA PHE A 772 -4.72 25.33 -14.73
C PHE A 772 -5.50 26.63 -14.62
N ASP A 773 -5.22 27.58 -15.52
CA ASP A 773 -5.79 28.94 -15.53
C ASP A 773 -6.88 29.16 -16.60
N GLY A 774 -7.35 28.09 -17.23
CA GLY A 774 -8.27 28.11 -18.36
C GLY A 774 -7.56 27.94 -19.71
N ASP A 775 -6.26 28.22 -19.78
CA ASP A 775 -5.44 28.03 -20.99
C ASP A 775 -4.56 26.78 -20.88
N TRP A 776 -3.78 26.65 -19.80
CA TRP A 776 -2.91 25.50 -19.58
C TRP A 776 -2.47 25.36 -18.12
N GLY A 777 -2.13 24.14 -17.74
CA GLY A 777 -1.59 23.78 -16.43
C GLY A 777 -0.41 22.82 -16.55
N LEU A 778 0.46 22.79 -15.54
CA LEU A 778 1.67 21.97 -15.51
C LEU A 778 1.99 21.55 -14.08
N ASN A 779 2.32 20.27 -13.90
CA ASN A 779 3.02 19.75 -12.75
C ASN A 779 4.33 19.11 -13.20
N ALA A 780 5.43 19.44 -12.54
CA ALA A 780 6.73 18.84 -12.81
C ALA A 780 7.47 18.59 -11.51
N SER A 781 8.07 17.42 -11.37
CA SER A 781 8.97 17.10 -10.26
C SER A 781 10.20 16.37 -10.76
N TRP A 782 11.33 16.71 -10.16
CA TRP A 782 12.56 15.95 -10.31
C TRP A 782 13.07 15.55 -8.94
N THR A 783 13.27 14.26 -8.76
CA THR A 783 13.86 13.67 -7.55
C THR A 783 15.22 13.11 -7.89
N TRP A 784 16.22 13.50 -7.13
CA TRP A 784 17.48 12.78 -7.01
C TRP A 784 17.46 12.05 -5.68
N SER A 785 17.73 10.73 -5.67
CA SER A 785 17.70 9.97 -4.43
C SER A 785 18.73 8.86 -4.37
N GLN A 786 19.03 8.41 -3.16
CA GLN A 786 19.81 7.21 -2.88
C GLN A 786 19.12 6.39 -1.79
N THR A 787 18.85 5.11 -2.09
CA THR A 787 18.32 4.12 -1.14
C THR A 787 19.33 3.02 -0.97
N LYS A 788 19.89 2.85 0.22
CA LYS A 788 20.93 1.86 0.54
C LYS A 788 20.63 1.14 1.84
N GLY A 789 21.09 -0.10 1.92
CA GLY A 789 20.97 -0.88 3.13
C GLY A 789 21.22 -2.37 2.90
N ASN A 790 20.96 -3.16 3.92
CA ASN A 790 20.98 -4.61 3.90
C ASN A 790 19.56 -5.22 3.99
N TYR A 791 18.53 -4.38 4.02
CA TYR A 791 17.13 -4.76 4.18
C TYR A 791 16.20 -3.89 3.33
N GLU A 792 15.42 -4.49 2.44
CA GLU A 792 14.50 -3.76 1.58
C GLU A 792 13.27 -3.27 2.36
N GLY A 793 12.77 -4.09 3.25
CA GLY A 793 11.53 -3.89 4.00
C GLY A 793 10.78 -5.20 4.20
N THR A 794 9.50 -5.10 4.51
CA THR A 794 8.67 -6.25 4.87
C THR A 794 8.43 -7.25 3.73
N VAL A 795 8.82 -6.96 2.50
CA VAL A 795 8.81 -7.88 1.35
C VAL A 795 10.17 -7.84 0.64
N LYS A 796 10.46 -8.86 -0.16
CA LYS A 796 11.75 -9.01 -0.85
C LYS A 796 11.55 -9.08 -2.37
N SER A 797 11.96 -8.05 -3.08
CA SER A 797 11.84 -7.95 -4.54
C SER A 797 12.74 -8.93 -5.29
N ASP A 798 13.93 -9.26 -4.75
CA ASP A 798 14.94 -10.09 -5.43
C ASP A 798 14.41 -11.50 -5.74
N ASN A 799 13.45 -12.01 -4.98
CA ASN A 799 12.83 -13.33 -5.19
C ASN A 799 11.29 -13.29 -5.26
N GLY A 800 10.67 -12.11 -5.17
CA GLY A 800 9.22 -11.94 -5.20
C GLY A 800 8.49 -12.40 -3.93
N GLN A 801 9.19 -12.49 -2.78
CA GLN A 801 8.60 -12.93 -1.51
C GLN A 801 7.78 -11.82 -0.86
N ASP A 802 6.51 -12.11 -0.56
CA ASP A 802 5.56 -11.22 0.10
C ASP A 802 5.21 -11.63 1.55
N ASP A 803 6.01 -12.50 2.14
CA ASP A 803 5.92 -12.91 3.55
C ASP A 803 6.38 -11.76 4.48
N ALA A 804 5.47 -10.86 4.80
CA ALA A 804 5.80 -9.60 5.48
C ALA A 804 6.40 -9.82 6.87
N GLY A 805 7.62 -9.30 7.08
CA GLY A 805 8.35 -9.36 8.35
C GLY A 805 8.96 -10.73 8.69
N ILE A 806 8.96 -11.65 7.72
CA ILE A 806 9.59 -12.97 7.77
C ILE A 806 10.21 -13.27 6.41
N THR A 807 11.14 -12.42 5.99
CA THR A 807 11.76 -12.49 4.67
C THR A 807 13.03 -13.33 4.72
N GLN A 808 13.41 -13.93 3.60
CA GLN A 808 14.63 -14.74 3.47
C GLN A 808 15.93 -13.96 3.81
N ASP A 809 15.89 -12.63 3.90
CA ASP A 809 17.09 -11.81 4.11
C ASP A 809 17.85 -12.16 5.41
N PHE A 810 17.14 -12.62 6.44
CA PHE A 810 17.71 -12.94 7.75
C PHE A 810 17.49 -14.40 8.19
N ASP A 811 17.03 -15.29 7.29
CA ASP A 811 16.79 -16.69 7.63
C ASP A 811 18.04 -17.44 8.11
N GLN A 812 19.21 -17.10 7.57
CA GLN A 812 20.49 -17.65 8.03
C GLN A 812 21.56 -16.57 8.05
N PRO A 813 22.51 -16.59 9.01
CA PRO A 813 23.56 -15.56 9.06
C PRO A 813 24.36 -15.40 7.75
N GLY A 814 24.67 -16.53 7.08
CA GLY A 814 25.42 -16.52 5.82
C GLY A 814 24.68 -15.86 4.66
N LEU A 815 23.35 -15.79 4.68
CA LEU A 815 22.56 -15.06 3.66
C LEU A 815 22.76 -13.55 3.73
N THR A 816 23.21 -13.03 4.86
CA THR A 816 23.47 -11.60 5.06
C THR A 816 24.84 -11.16 4.52
N ASP A 817 25.72 -12.10 4.13
CA ASP A 817 27.01 -11.78 3.55
C ASP A 817 26.82 -11.09 2.20
N GLY A 818 27.26 -9.84 2.09
CA GLY A 818 27.14 -9.03 0.86
C GLY A 818 25.75 -8.41 0.62
N SER A 819 24.81 -8.54 1.56
CA SER A 819 23.45 -7.99 1.44
C SER A 819 23.41 -6.46 1.41
N TYR A 820 24.43 -5.76 1.91
CA TYR A 820 24.48 -4.29 1.90
C TYR A 820 24.80 -3.73 0.50
N GLY A 821 23.90 -2.90 -0.01
CA GLY A 821 24.06 -2.25 -1.31
C GLY A 821 22.94 -1.26 -1.60
N TYR A 822 22.77 -0.90 -2.88
CA TYR A 822 21.55 -0.22 -3.32
C TYR A 822 20.38 -1.21 -3.28
N LEU A 823 19.25 -0.77 -2.75
CA LEU A 823 18.06 -1.61 -2.59
C LEU A 823 17.24 -1.64 -3.89
N PRO A 824 16.35 -2.64 -4.10
CA PRO A 824 15.54 -2.77 -5.32
C PRO A 824 14.71 -1.52 -5.66
N ASN A 825 14.23 -0.81 -4.62
CA ASN A 825 13.48 0.44 -4.75
C ASN A 825 14.40 1.69 -4.91
N HIS A 826 15.64 1.53 -5.28
CA HIS A 826 16.53 2.66 -5.60
C HIS A 826 16.33 3.14 -7.04
N ARG A 827 16.11 4.44 -7.20
CA ARG A 827 16.22 5.16 -8.48
C ARG A 827 16.97 6.46 -8.24
N GLU A 828 18.13 6.63 -8.86
CA GLU A 828 18.96 7.82 -8.63
C GLU A 828 18.28 9.08 -9.16
N HIS A 829 17.63 8.99 -10.32
CA HIS A 829 16.91 10.08 -10.94
C HIS A 829 15.51 9.69 -11.33
N LEU A 830 14.55 10.50 -10.96
CA LEU A 830 13.15 10.35 -11.31
C LEU A 830 12.58 11.71 -11.73
N LEU A 831 12.20 11.84 -13.00
CA LEU A 831 11.54 13.03 -13.56
C LEU A 831 10.10 12.68 -13.91
N LYS A 832 9.16 13.46 -13.41
CA LYS A 832 7.74 13.39 -13.74
C LYS A 832 7.29 14.75 -14.21
N VAL A 833 6.60 14.79 -15.33
CA VAL A 833 6.00 16.01 -15.88
C VAL A 833 4.63 15.64 -16.44
N PHE A 834 3.60 16.29 -15.98
CA PHE A 834 2.27 16.14 -16.57
C PHE A 834 1.57 17.47 -16.65
N GLY A 835 0.73 17.62 -17.64
CA GLY A 835 0.07 18.89 -17.89
C GLY A 835 -0.99 18.82 -18.96
N THR A 836 -1.75 19.89 -19.03
CA THR A 836 -2.90 20.04 -19.91
C THR A 836 -2.92 21.39 -20.61
N VAL A 837 -3.54 21.44 -21.78
CA VAL A 837 -3.72 22.65 -22.56
C VAL A 837 -5.12 22.67 -23.19
N GLN A 838 -5.80 23.80 -23.06
CA GLN A 838 -7.05 24.07 -23.78
C GLN A 838 -6.73 24.38 -25.24
N LEU A 839 -7.01 23.44 -26.14
CA LEU A 839 -6.72 23.62 -27.58
C LEU A 839 -7.77 24.45 -28.30
N THR A 840 -9.03 24.22 -27.95
CA THR A 840 -10.20 25.02 -28.41
C THR A 840 -11.24 25.00 -27.29
N ASP A 841 -12.33 25.74 -27.40
CA ASP A 841 -13.43 25.79 -26.43
C ASP A 841 -14.03 24.38 -26.10
N THR A 842 -13.79 23.38 -26.96
CA THR A 842 -14.35 22.02 -26.81
C THR A 842 -13.29 20.92 -26.83
N LEU A 843 -12.02 21.25 -26.95
CA LEU A 843 -10.94 20.28 -27.11
C LEU A 843 -9.81 20.56 -26.13
N VAL A 844 -9.49 19.57 -25.30
CA VAL A 844 -8.38 19.60 -24.34
C VAL A 844 -7.33 18.57 -24.75
N GLY A 845 -6.07 18.95 -24.67
CA GLY A 845 -4.94 18.04 -24.82
C GLY A 845 -4.22 17.86 -23.49
N GLY A 846 -3.83 16.64 -23.16
CA GLY A 846 -3.02 16.31 -21.99
C GLY A 846 -1.79 15.50 -22.36
N MET A 847 -0.74 15.60 -21.56
CA MET A 847 0.48 14.83 -21.74
C MET A 847 1.12 14.50 -20.40
N SER A 848 1.73 13.33 -20.32
CA SER A 848 2.56 12.88 -19.20
C SER A 848 3.92 12.43 -19.74
N LEU A 849 4.98 12.77 -19.02
CA LEU A 849 6.35 12.29 -19.25
C LEU A 849 6.90 11.75 -17.93
N LYS A 850 7.40 10.53 -17.97
CA LYS A 850 8.15 9.91 -16.87
C LYS A 850 9.51 9.44 -17.37
N VAL A 851 10.58 9.78 -16.62
CA VAL A 851 11.93 9.30 -16.88
C VAL A 851 12.50 8.79 -15.56
N GLU A 852 12.94 7.53 -15.55
CA GLU A 852 13.52 6.85 -14.38
C GLU A 852 14.90 6.31 -14.72
N SER A 853 15.84 6.46 -13.77
CA SER A 853 17.15 5.83 -13.87
C SER A 853 17.04 4.30 -13.66
N PRO A 854 18.04 3.53 -14.10
CA PRO A 854 18.05 2.07 -13.98
C PRO A 854 17.88 1.56 -12.53
N ARG A 855 17.27 0.40 -12.39
CA ARG A 855 17.41 -0.48 -11.22
C ARG A 855 18.78 -1.16 -11.29
N LEU A 856 19.42 -1.31 -10.14
CA LEU A 856 20.70 -1.98 -10.00
C LEU A 856 20.50 -3.42 -9.49
N PHE A 857 21.26 -4.37 -10.04
CA PHE A 857 21.11 -5.79 -9.77
C PHE A 857 22.43 -6.42 -9.29
N GLY A 858 22.30 -7.49 -8.50
CA GLY A 858 23.40 -8.27 -7.98
C GLY A 858 23.71 -9.52 -8.80
N CYS A 859 24.28 -10.48 -8.12
CA CYS A 859 24.41 -11.87 -8.58
C CYS A 859 24.14 -12.78 -7.38
N ILE A 860 23.14 -13.63 -7.52
CA ILE A 860 22.69 -14.54 -6.47
C ILE A 860 23.10 -15.98 -6.85
N GLY A 861 23.64 -16.73 -5.89
CA GLY A 861 24.02 -18.10 -6.05
C GLY A 861 24.16 -18.81 -4.70
N THR A 862 24.81 -19.95 -4.65
CA THR A 862 24.93 -20.78 -3.45
C THR A 862 26.09 -20.31 -2.57
N HIS A 863 25.89 -20.26 -1.25
CA HIS A 863 26.96 -19.91 -0.30
C HIS A 863 28.07 -20.96 -0.30
N PRO A 864 29.35 -20.57 -0.48
CA PRO A 864 30.44 -21.55 -0.72
C PRO A 864 30.96 -22.24 0.53
N THR A 865 30.69 -21.75 1.74
CA THR A 865 31.35 -22.23 2.98
C THR A 865 30.46 -22.25 4.22
N ASP A 866 29.27 -21.68 4.19
CA ASP A 866 28.27 -21.79 5.26
C ASP A 866 27.28 -22.88 4.85
N ASP A 867 27.28 -24.01 5.58
CA ASP A 867 26.47 -25.16 5.22
C ASP A 867 24.95 -24.86 5.37
N PHE A 868 24.56 -24.06 6.37
CA PHE A 868 23.15 -23.70 6.58
C PHE A 868 22.63 -22.74 5.51
N ALA A 869 23.40 -21.72 5.16
CA ALA A 869 23.04 -20.82 4.04
C ALA A 869 23.06 -21.56 2.70
N ALA A 870 23.96 -22.54 2.51
CA ALA A 870 24.04 -23.35 1.30
C ALA A 870 22.82 -24.28 1.11
N GLU A 871 22.17 -24.71 2.18
CA GLU A 871 20.92 -25.50 2.12
C GLU A 871 19.73 -24.72 1.56
N TYR A 872 19.78 -23.37 1.60
CA TYR A 872 18.84 -22.50 0.88
C TYR A 872 19.06 -22.48 -0.65
N GLY A 873 20.14 -23.18 -1.13
CA GLY A 873 20.49 -23.19 -2.54
C GLY A 873 20.98 -21.82 -3.03
N ASP A 874 20.50 -21.41 -4.20
CA ASP A 874 20.92 -20.16 -4.85
C ASP A 874 20.21 -18.95 -4.20
N SER A 875 20.60 -18.57 -2.99
CA SER A 875 19.96 -17.49 -2.18
C SER A 875 20.95 -16.52 -1.56
N SER A 876 22.26 -16.69 -1.82
CA SER A 876 23.34 -15.90 -1.24
C SER A 876 23.95 -14.95 -2.27
N TRP A 877 24.55 -13.85 -1.79
CA TRP A 877 25.26 -12.89 -2.63
C TRP A 877 26.66 -13.40 -3.03
N TYR A 878 26.68 -14.64 -3.57
CA TYR A 878 27.86 -15.28 -4.09
C TYR A 878 27.61 -15.79 -5.50
N CYS A 879 28.60 -15.65 -6.38
CA CYS A 879 28.61 -16.24 -7.69
C CYS A 879 30.02 -16.74 -8.02
N ASP A 880 30.13 -17.92 -8.59
CA ASP A 880 31.44 -18.58 -8.87
C ASP A 880 32.29 -18.65 -7.57
N SER A 881 31.61 -18.93 -6.43
CA SER A 881 32.21 -18.94 -5.08
C SER A 881 32.87 -17.62 -4.65
N LYS A 882 32.50 -16.50 -5.24
CA LYS A 882 33.00 -15.15 -4.89
C LYS A 882 31.87 -14.29 -4.38
N LEU A 883 32.16 -13.50 -3.36
CA LEU A 883 31.22 -12.50 -2.85
C LEU A 883 30.92 -11.46 -3.93
N THR A 884 29.65 -11.29 -4.25
CA THR A 884 29.12 -10.33 -5.21
C THR A 884 28.08 -9.44 -4.51
N PRO A 885 28.48 -8.35 -3.88
CA PRO A 885 27.57 -7.52 -3.08
C PRO A 885 26.32 -7.13 -3.87
N ARG A 886 25.20 -6.96 -3.15
CA ARG A 886 23.91 -6.52 -3.71
C ARG A 886 24.09 -5.33 -4.66
N ALA A 887 23.39 -5.32 -5.79
CA ALA A 887 23.36 -4.23 -6.77
C ALA A 887 24.72 -3.87 -7.40
N SER A 888 25.68 -4.80 -7.46
CA SER A 888 27.04 -4.51 -7.93
C SER A 888 27.37 -5.09 -9.32
N GLN A 889 26.45 -5.79 -10.00
CA GLN A 889 26.79 -6.60 -11.16
C GLN A 889 26.13 -6.15 -12.46
N ALA A 890 24.94 -5.59 -12.43
CA ALA A 890 24.18 -5.22 -13.63
C ALA A 890 23.22 -4.08 -13.34
N GLU A 891 22.60 -3.55 -14.38
CA GLU A 891 21.55 -2.53 -14.31
C GLU A 891 20.50 -2.76 -15.40
N SER A 892 19.25 -2.32 -15.15
CA SER A 892 18.20 -2.27 -16.17
C SER A 892 18.43 -1.10 -17.14
N ASP A 893 17.50 -0.90 -18.06
CA ASP A 893 17.53 0.28 -18.92
C ASP A 893 16.97 1.52 -18.20
N TRP A 894 17.28 2.72 -18.74
CA TRP A 894 16.53 3.93 -18.43
C TRP A 894 15.09 3.78 -18.93
N ILE A 895 14.12 4.00 -18.07
CA ILE A 895 12.70 3.94 -18.44
C ILE A 895 12.26 5.35 -18.87
N GLN A 896 11.68 5.43 -20.06
CA GLN A 896 11.13 6.67 -20.59
C GLN A 896 9.72 6.38 -21.11
N THR A 897 8.74 7.06 -20.54
CA THR A 897 7.34 6.91 -20.94
C THR A 897 6.78 8.28 -21.25
N VAL A 898 6.17 8.40 -22.42
CA VAL A 898 5.40 9.58 -22.80
C VAL A 898 4.00 9.14 -23.15
N ASP A 899 3.04 9.69 -22.43
CA ASP A 899 1.62 9.43 -22.65
C ASP A 899 0.93 10.71 -23.13
N ALA A 900 -0.10 10.57 -23.95
CA ALA A 900 -0.87 11.69 -24.44
C ALA A 900 -2.36 11.40 -24.38
N MET A 901 -3.15 12.43 -24.18
CA MET A 901 -4.60 12.33 -24.26
C MET A 901 -5.18 13.45 -25.12
N LEU A 902 -6.31 13.14 -25.70
CA LEU A 902 -7.19 14.09 -26.36
C LEU A 902 -8.60 13.91 -25.84
N LEU A 903 -9.17 14.99 -25.32
CA LEU A 903 -10.50 15.00 -24.74
C LEU A 903 -11.36 16.00 -25.47
N TRP A 904 -12.53 15.57 -25.97
CA TRP A 904 -13.46 16.36 -26.72
C TRP A 904 -14.82 16.44 -26.03
N HIS A 905 -15.24 17.68 -25.78
CA HIS A 905 -16.58 18.02 -25.24
C HIS A 905 -17.44 18.63 -26.33
N PRO A 906 -18.14 17.85 -27.16
CA PRO A 906 -19.06 18.42 -28.16
C PRO A 906 -20.23 19.09 -27.47
N ASN A 907 -20.60 20.28 -27.95
CA ASN A 907 -21.79 21.00 -27.50
C ASN A 907 -23.07 20.20 -27.87
N THR A 908 -23.66 19.51 -26.91
CA THR A 908 -24.93 18.78 -27.10
C THR A 908 -26.06 19.44 -26.33
N LYS A 909 -27.30 19.20 -26.76
CA LYS A 909 -28.51 19.67 -26.06
C LYS A 909 -29.09 18.63 -25.10
N ALA A 910 -28.53 17.42 -25.09
CA ALA A 910 -29.09 16.26 -24.42
C ALA A 910 -28.21 15.80 -23.27
N GLY A 911 -27.44 16.68 -22.64
CA GLY A 911 -26.49 16.39 -21.56
C GLY A 911 -25.04 16.66 -21.98
N ASP A 912 -24.13 16.49 -21.03
CA ASP A 912 -22.70 16.72 -21.22
C ASP A 912 -22.03 15.44 -21.70
N LEU A 913 -21.59 15.47 -22.95
CA LEU A 913 -20.89 14.37 -23.60
C LEU A 913 -19.38 14.64 -23.57
N THR A 914 -18.61 13.65 -23.17
CA THR A 914 -17.15 13.64 -23.24
C THR A 914 -16.67 12.41 -24.01
N ILE A 915 -15.77 12.62 -24.97
CA ILE A 915 -15.06 11.54 -25.66
C ILE A 915 -13.58 11.73 -25.41
N LYS A 916 -12.92 10.68 -24.93
CA LYS A 916 -11.51 10.70 -24.54
C LYS A 916 -10.74 9.63 -25.30
N LEU A 917 -9.58 9.98 -25.80
CA LEU A 917 -8.58 9.06 -26.35
C LEU A 917 -7.30 9.23 -25.55
N ASP A 918 -6.88 8.18 -24.86
CA ASP A 918 -5.57 8.10 -24.21
C ASP A 918 -4.66 7.20 -25.05
N VAL A 919 -3.41 7.58 -25.20
CA VAL A 919 -2.35 6.75 -25.79
C VAL A 919 -1.20 6.73 -24.82
N PHE A 920 -0.91 5.56 -24.27
CA PHE A 920 0.18 5.34 -23.33
C PHE A 920 1.40 4.83 -24.07
N ASN A 921 2.59 5.25 -23.62
CA ASN A 921 3.87 4.92 -24.25
C ASN A 921 3.85 5.18 -25.77
N ILE A 922 3.58 6.41 -26.17
CA ILE A 922 3.35 6.79 -27.60
C ILE A 922 4.52 6.43 -28.52
N PHE A 923 5.74 6.29 -27.98
CA PHE A 923 6.95 5.95 -28.71
C PHE A 923 7.22 4.44 -28.77
N ASP A 924 6.38 3.62 -28.14
CA ASP A 924 6.52 2.18 -28.08
C ASP A 924 7.90 1.73 -27.54
N ALA A 925 8.35 2.40 -26.49
CA ALA A 925 9.60 2.05 -25.85
C ALA A 925 9.46 0.70 -25.12
N SER A 926 10.38 -0.22 -25.38
CA SER A 926 10.41 -1.58 -24.81
C SER A 926 11.67 -1.81 -23.98
N ASN A 927 11.95 -0.90 -23.05
CA ASN A 927 13.12 -0.96 -22.19
C ASN A 927 13.05 -2.15 -21.22
N VAL A 928 14.20 -2.76 -20.93
CA VAL A 928 14.33 -3.80 -19.90
C VAL A 928 14.14 -3.16 -18.53
N ILE A 929 13.16 -3.62 -17.77
CA ILE A 929 12.89 -3.15 -16.41
C ILE A 929 13.39 -4.11 -15.34
N ASP A 930 13.48 -5.41 -15.68
CA ASP A 930 13.92 -6.43 -14.76
C ASP A 930 14.73 -7.52 -15.45
N ILE A 931 15.69 -8.14 -14.72
CA ILE A 931 16.59 -9.17 -15.23
C ILE A 931 16.73 -10.31 -14.23
N ASN A 932 17.12 -11.49 -14.70
CA ASN A 932 17.43 -12.63 -13.85
C ASN A 932 18.75 -12.39 -13.09
N GLU A 933 18.67 -12.27 -11.76
CA GLU A 933 19.83 -12.07 -10.87
C GLU A 933 20.55 -13.36 -10.49
N TYR A 934 19.96 -14.53 -10.75
CA TYR A 934 20.55 -15.82 -10.37
C TYR A 934 21.71 -16.17 -11.29
N GLY A 935 22.93 -16.05 -10.79
CA GLY A 935 24.15 -16.41 -11.54
C GLY A 935 24.46 -17.89 -11.54
N GLU A 936 23.90 -18.62 -10.57
CA GLU A 936 24.03 -20.08 -10.44
C GLU A 936 22.65 -20.74 -10.52
N SER A 937 22.62 -22.04 -10.77
CA SER A 937 21.39 -22.83 -10.86
C SER A 937 21.60 -24.23 -10.30
N GLY A 938 21.10 -24.47 -9.07
CA GLY A 938 21.14 -25.78 -8.43
C GLY A 938 22.52 -26.17 -7.87
N GLY A 939 23.25 -25.19 -7.36
CA GLY A 939 24.47 -25.40 -6.58
C GLY A 939 25.68 -24.57 -7.04
N PRO A 940 26.72 -24.48 -6.21
CA PRO A 940 27.86 -23.64 -6.45
C PRO A 940 28.62 -24.08 -7.72
N LEU A 941 29.17 -23.10 -8.45
CA LEU A 941 29.92 -23.29 -9.69
C LEU A 941 29.10 -23.89 -10.85
N ASN A 942 27.77 -23.92 -10.78
CA ASN A 942 26.89 -24.30 -11.86
C ASN A 942 26.25 -23.07 -12.51
N PRO A 943 26.83 -22.49 -13.58
CA PRO A 943 26.35 -21.21 -14.12
C PRO A 943 24.93 -21.29 -14.65
N ASN A 944 24.09 -20.30 -14.29
CA ASN A 944 22.77 -20.15 -14.84
C ASN A 944 22.84 -19.58 -16.29
N PRO A 945 22.38 -20.30 -17.32
CA PRO A 945 22.41 -19.80 -18.70
C PRO A 945 21.50 -18.62 -18.95
N HIS A 946 20.64 -18.28 -17.99
CA HIS A 946 19.70 -17.17 -18.07
C HIS A 946 20.12 -15.95 -17.24
N TYR A 947 21.27 -15.98 -16.59
CA TYR A 947 21.79 -14.86 -15.81
C TYR A 947 21.86 -13.58 -16.65
N GLN A 948 21.40 -12.46 -16.11
CA GLN A 948 21.28 -11.14 -16.74
C GLN A 948 20.38 -11.08 -17.98
N LYS A 949 19.60 -12.11 -18.28
CA LYS A 949 18.56 -12.00 -19.32
C LYS A 949 17.34 -11.29 -18.78
N ALA A 950 16.69 -10.50 -19.63
CA ALA A 950 15.45 -9.82 -19.28
C ALA A 950 14.38 -10.79 -18.80
N THR A 951 13.77 -10.49 -17.66
CA THR A 951 12.58 -11.15 -17.12
C THR A 951 11.34 -10.34 -17.41
N ASN A 952 11.49 -9.01 -17.51
CA ASN A 952 10.35 -8.14 -17.81
C ASN A 952 10.79 -6.90 -18.61
N TYR A 953 9.83 -6.38 -19.38
CA TYR A 953 9.98 -5.20 -20.22
C TYR A 953 8.93 -4.14 -19.86
N GLN A 954 9.23 -2.89 -20.17
CA GLN A 954 8.25 -1.81 -20.16
C GLN A 954 7.02 -2.19 -21.01
N LEU A 955 5.83 -1.86 -20.54
CA LEU A 955 4.60 -2.10 -21.30
C LEU A 955 4.64 -1.38 -22.65
N GLY A 956 4.31 -2.09 -23.72
CA GLY A 956 4.22 -1.57 -25.07
C GLY A 956 3.22 -0.42 -25.19
N ARG A 957 3.22 0.21 -26.37
CA ARG A 957 2.21 1.25 -26.66
C ARG A 957 0.82 0.63 -26.61
N ARG A 958 -0.08 1.32 -25.93
CA ARG A 958 -1.49 0.93 -25.84
C ARG A 958 -2.38 2.15 -25.88
N ALA A 959 -3.60 2.00 -26.36
CA ALA A 959 -4.56 3.09 -26.38
C ALA A 959 -5.89 2.68 -25.75
N ARG A 960 -6.56 3.68 -25.17
CA ARG A 960 -7.87 3.56 -24.54
C ARG A 960 -8.80 4.58 -25.13
N ILE A 961 -10.01 4.15 -25.48
CA ILE A 961 -11.10 5.05 -25.83
C ILE A 961 -12.10 5.11 -24.67
N GLY A 962 -12.44 6.34 -24.26
CA GLY A 962 -13.43 6.62 -23.23
C GLY A 962 -14.61 7.39 -23.77
N PHE A 963 -15.77 7.08 -23.25
CA PHE A 963 -17.02 7.77 -23.56
C PHE A 963 -17.75 8.02 -22.23
N GLU A 964 -18.05 9.27 -21.93
CA GLU A 964 -18.80 9.67 -20.73
C GLU A 964 -20.00 10.52 -21.13
N TRP A 965 -21.11 10.29 -20.45
CA TRP A 965 -22.32 11.09 -20.64
C TRP A 965 -22.99 11.37 -19.31
N LYS A 966 -23.17 12.68 -19.01
CA LYS A 966 -23.83 13.20 -17.80
C LYS A 966 -25.12 13.93 -18.17
N PHE A 967 -26.16 13.74 -17.33
CA PHE A 967 -27.50 14.29 -17.51
C PHE A 967 -27.89 15.16 -16.31
#